data_256d57b0dbc833585ac6dab649c411b0
#
_entry.id   256d57b0dbc833585ac6dab649c411b0
#
_cell.length_a   1.000
_cell.length_b   1.000
_cell.length_c   1.000
_cell.angle_alpha   90.00
_cell.angle_beta   90.00
_cell.angle_gamma   90.00
#
_symmetry.space_group_name_H-M   'P 1'
#
loop_
_entity.id
_entity.type
_entity.pdbx_description
1 polymer ?
#
loop_
_entity_poly.entity_id
_entity_poly.type
_entity_poly.pdbx_seq_one_letter_code
_entity_poly.pdbx_strand_id
1 'polypeptide(L)'
;MEYQYRVVGIDCADCAAELAEEIRKIEGVLSADIHFMQQKLYFTCDEEKHSAIEQKVFDIIHDDEPDAVITALHDETKHLFKFNIKNIDCADCANEIAEKAMEIEGVEHAEADFMHAILRVQFATSEYTRIENALREMIAREEPEVEFSRYYAEQKVEKKEDHSTQMMIVRLVLGASLFGLSFILTGIISNISTLVAYIILGYDVIYKAFNNLRRGKLLDENFLMTIATFAALYLSDWKEATGVMLFYQIGEFFQDLAVDHSRKSIASLMDIRPDYASVQSGTEFIKVDPTEVQIGEIIQVKPGERIPLDGIVVSGSSSLDTASLTGESNLRDVDVDDEVISGVVNTSGVLLIRTTKEFAQSTVSRILSIIEENNETKSKQEKFITKFSHYYTPTVVVLAVLVAIVVSLATGNVNEGIYRACTFLVISCPCALVISIPLSFFAGIGGLSMHGIMLKGANYVEKIAEIRTIVFDKTGTLTTGQFEVSQLLDSLDDTKLMKLAAYAESYSNHPIAKAIQYTYQNEVDQTKISDMQEIAGRGISITLENHQVLVGNYKMMVENGVDCKQYKEPGTYVYVAEDRRFLGCILLKDTIKKDAASAINHLKRNHACMMVSGDAEEICQEVGKELGINSIYGGCLPEDKITCVNTVKQNGVVAFVGDGVNDVPVMRTADIGFAMGSLGSDAAIEAADVIITDDNLNKIDTTIQQAKRIIRIANQNIFFAIAIKVLALVLGALGIANMWMAIFADTGVAILCVINAVRLLRIKK
;
A
#
# COMPACT_ATOMS: atom_id res chain seq x y z
N MET A 1 37.11 -8.65 8.33
CA MET A 1 35.84 -8.88 7.64
C MET A 1 35.19 -7.56 7.28
N GLU A 2 34.38 -7.50 6.21
CA GLU A 2 33.58 -6.33 5.86
C GLU A 2 32.18 -6.48 6.43
N TYR A 3 31.72 -5.47 7.15
CA TYR A 3 30.40 -5.43 7.78
C TYR A 3 29.54 -4.36 7.12
N GLN A 4 28.25 -4.68 6.94
CA GLN A 4 27.31 -3.80 6.26
C GLN A 4 26.12 -3.49 7.16
N TYR A 5 25.76 -2.22 7.23
CA TYR A 5 24.63 -1.73 8.02
C TYR A 5 23.75 -0.82 7.18
N ARG A 6 22.48 -0.83 7.44
CA ARG A 6 21.57 0.20 6.95
C ARG A 6 21.56 1.34 7.95
N VAL A 7 21.75 2.57 7.46
CA VAL A 7 21.74 3.79 8.28
C VAL A 7 20.71 4.75 7.68
N VAL A 8 19.60 4.95 8.38
CA VAL A 8 18.51 5.84 7.97
C VAL A 8 18.52 7.05 8.89
N GLY A 9 18.30 8.25 8.34
CA GLY A 9 18.23 9.48 9.12
C GLY A 9 19.51 10.34 9.09
N ILE A 10 20.44 10.07 8.18
CA ILE A 10 21.54 11.01 7.88
C ILE A 10 20.97 12.07 6.92
N ASP A 11 21.15 13.35 7.28
CA ASP A 11 20.46 14.45 6.60
C ASP A 11 21.11 14.89 5.26
N CYS A 12 22.40 14.62 5.05
CA CYS A 12 23.10 15.07 3.85
C CYS A 12 24.26 14.17 3.40
N ALA A 13 24.64 14.26 2.11
CA ALA A 13 25.77 13.49 1.58
C ALA A 13 27.13 13.94 2.17
N ASP A 14 27.29 15.21 2.53
CA ASP A 14 28.49 15.73 3.16
C ASP A 14 28.58 15.22 4.61
N CYS A 15 27.46 15.14 5.35
CA CYS A 15 27.40 14.55 6.68
C CYS A 15 27.79 13.06 6.64
N ALA A 16 27.30 12.32 5.65
CA ALA A 16 27.67 10.92 5.45
C ALA A 16 29.17 10.74 5.19
N ALA A 17 29.78 11.64 4.42
CA ALA A 17 31.22 11.62 4.15
C ALA A 17 32.05 11.97 5.39
N GLU A 18 31.65 12.96 6.20
CA GLU A 18 32.30 13.33 7.46
C GLU A 18 32.22 12.18 8.48
N LEU A 19 31.06 11.59 8.65
CA LEU A 19 30.87 10.41 9.50
C LEU A 19 31.75 9.23 9.05
N ALA A 20 31.85 8.96 7.75
CA ALA A 20 32.72 7.91 7.23
C ALA A 20 34.21 8.19 7.53
N GLU A 21 34.64 9.46 7.49
CA GLU A 21 36.00 9.87 7.90
C GLU A 21 36.24 9.71 9.41
N GLU A 22 35.24 9.99 10.22
CA GLU A 22 35.36 9.80 11.68
C GLU A 22 35.43 8.32 12.07
N ILE A 23 34.59 7.49 11.43
CA ILE A 23 34.64 6.03 11.63
C ILE A 23 35.98 5.45 11.19
N ARG A 24 36.61 5.94 10.12
CA ARG A 24 37.97 5.53 9.71
C ARG A 24 39.07 5.86 10.75
N LYS A 25 38.84 6.81 11.65
CA LYS A 25 39.80 7.17 12.73
C LYS A 25 39.73 6.24 13.93
N ILE A 26 38.73 5.35 14.02
CA ILE A 26 38.62 4.37 15.10
C ILE A 26 39.75 3.36 14.99
N GLU A 27 40.46 3.15 16.08
CA GLU A 27 41.56 2.17 16.14
C GLU A 27 41.03 0.73 15.90
N GLY A 28 41.47 0.13 14.79
CA GLY A 28 41.04 -1.22 14.36
C GLY A 28 40.10 -1.22 13.15
N VAL A 29 39.63 -0.08 12.68
CA VAL A 29 38.90 0.05 11.40
C VAL A 29 39.92 0.18 10.27
N LEU A 30 39.80 -0.68 9.26
CA LEU A 30 40.68 -0.69 8.09
C LEU A 30 40.10 0.19 6.95
N SER A 31 38.81 0.19 6.78
CA SER A 31 38.09 1.05 5.83
C SER A 31 36.67 1.31 6.36
N ALA A 32 36.12 2.46 6.01
CA ALA A 32 34.71 2.76 6.26
C ALA A 32 34.18 3.66 5.12
N ASP A 33 32.93 3.44 4.71
CA ASP A 33 32.25 4.24 3.74
C ASP A 33 30.74 4.26 4.01
N ILE A 34 30.11 5.42 3.79
CA ILE A 34 28.66 5.57 3.94
C ILE A 34 28.08 6.01 2.60
N HIS A 35 27.36 5.09 1.98
CA HIS A 35 26.62 5.38 0.75
C HIS A 35 25.29 6.05 1.09
N PHE A 36 25.29 7.38 1.15
CA PHE A 36 24.11 8.19 1.51
C PHE A 36 22.85 7.82 0.72
N MET A 37 22.96 7.70 -0.60
CA MET A 37 21.81 7.37 -1.48
C MET A 37 21.27 5.95 -1.28
N GLN A 38 22.11 5.03 -0.82
CA GLN A 38 21.72 3.65 -0.54
C GLN A 38 21.38 3.42 0.94
N GLN A 39 21.60 4.46 1.76
CA GLN A 39 21.44 4.37 3.21
C GLN A 39 22.25 3.20 3.81
N LYS A 40 23.48 2.97 3.32
CA LYS A 40 24.32 1.86 3.72
C LYS A 40 25.66 2.34 4.23
N LEU A 41 26.06 1.81 5.39
CA LEU A 41 27.39 1.94 5.96
C LEU A 41 28.16 0.64 5.73
N TYR A 42 29.37 0.77 5.25
CA TYR A 42 30.33 -0.33 5.11
C TYR A 42 31.55 -0.01 5.96
N PHE A 43 31.99 -0.94 6.79
CA PHE A 43 33.29 -0.82 7.42
C PHE A 43 33.98 -2.18 7.56
N THR A 44 35.29 -2.18 7.50
CA THR A 44 36.13 -3.37 7.60
C THR A 44 36.94 -3.34 8.88
N CYS A 45 36.88 -4.41 9.71
CA CYS A 45 37.68 -4.56 10.91
C CYS A 45 38.03 -6.03 11.16
N ASP A 46 38.87 -6.27 12.16
CA ASP A 46 39.21 -7.63 12.64
C ASP A 46 38.01 -8.22 13.39
N GLU A 47 37.71 -9.49 13.13
CA GLU A 47 36.56 -10.23 13.67
C GLU A 47 36.54 -10.27 15.21
N GLU A 48 37.70 -10.42 15.84
CA GLU A 48 37.86 -10.43 17.33
C GLU A 48 37.51 -9.08 17.99
N LYS A 49 37.56 -7.96 17.24
CA LYS A 49 37.31 -6.61 17.75
C LYS A 49 35.98 -6.03 17.27
N HIS A 50 35.21 -6.77 16.49
CA HIS A 50 34.01 -6.28 15.83
C HIS A 50 33.05 -5.63 16.82
N SER A 51 32.56 -6.33 17.84
CA SER A 51 31.54 -5.81 18.77
C SER A 51 31.98 -4.52 19.52
N ALA A 52 33.27 -4.38 19.80
CA ALA A 52 33.77 -3.16 20.46
C ALA A 52 33.91 -1.98 19.49
N ILE A 53 34.18 -2.26 18.21
CA ILE A 53 34.24 -1.27 17.13
C ILE A 53 32.84 -0.87 16.71
N GLU A 54 31.94 -1.82 16.55
CA GLU A 54 30.53 -1.62 16.23
C GLU A 54 29.85 -0.63 17.17
N GLN A 55 30.01 -0.84 18.49
CA GLN A 55 29.48 0.08 19.50
C GLN A 55 30.01 1.50 19.33
N LYS A 56 31.32 1.67 19.07
CA LYS A 56 31.90 2.99 18.84
C LYS A 56 31.42 3.64 17.56
N VAL A 57 31.19 2.86 16.50
CA VAL A 57 30.63 3.34 15.23
C VAL A 57 29.20 3.85 15.46
N PHE A 58 28.41 3.12 16.23
CA PHE A 58 27.04 3.51 16.55
C PHE A 58 27.01 4.76 17.44
N ASP A 59 27.91 4.83 18.43
CA ASP A 59 28.01 6.01 19.29
C ASP A 59 28.37 7.27 18.49
N ILE A 60 29.35 7.20 17.56
CA ILE A 60 29.71 8.32 16.68
C ILE A 60 28.55 8.79 15.81
N ILE A 61 27.84 7.85 15.17
CA ILE A 61 26.70 8.21 14.32
C ILE A 61 25.58 8.82 15.16
N HIS A 62 25.34 8.32 16.38
CA HIS A 62 24.28 8.82 17.25
C HIS A 62 24.61 10.16 17.90
N ASP A 63 25.90 10.46 18.09
CA ASP A 63 26.35 11.75 18.62
C ASP A 63 26.19 12.87 17.59
N ASP A 64 26.46 12.60 16.32
CA ASP A 64 26.34 13.58 15.23
C ASP A 64 24.94 13.64 14.63
N GLU A 65 24.26 12.49 14.53
CA GLU A 65 22.90 12.35 13.98
C GLU A 65 22.00 11.58 14.98
N PRO A 66 21.45 12.26 15.98
CA PRO A 66 20.66 11.60 17.05
C PRO A 66 19.41 10.86 16.58
N ASP A 67 18.88 11.22 15.42
CA ASP A 67 17.70 10.60 14.81
C ASP A 67 18.07 9.44 13.85
N ALA A 68 19.36 9.13 13.68
CA ALA A 68 19.81 8.06 12.81
C ALA A 68 19.49 6.67 13.39
N VAL A 69 18.88 5.82 12.56
CA VAL A 69 18.58 4.42 12.89
C VAL A 69 19.57 3.52 12.14
N ILE A 70 20.36 2.73 12.89
CA ILE A 70 21.35 1.84 12.32
C ILE A 70 20.86 0.39 12.46
N THR A 71 20.84 -0.36 11.36
CA THR A 71 20.42 -1.76 11.32
C THR A 71 21.47 -2.59 10.58
N ALA A 72 21.93 -3.70 11.15
CA ALA A 72 22.87 -4.60 10.49
C ALA A 72 22.25 -5.22 9.22
N LEU A 73 22.98 -5.17 8.09
CA LEU A 73 22.52 -5.71 6.79
C LEU A 73 23.00 -7.13 6.50
N HIS A 74 23.89 -7.70 7.35
CA HIS A 74 24.44 -9.03 7.14
C HIS A 74 24.40 -9.86 8.41
N ASP A 75 23.34 -10.66 8.49
CA ASP A 75 23.40 -12.00 9.04
C ASP A 75 22.48 -12.87 8.19
N GLU A 76 23.02 -13.64 7.26
CA GLU A 76 22.27 -14.61 6.44
C GLU A 76 21.50 -15.65 7.27
N THR A 77 21.65 -15.59 8.61
CA THR A 77 21.00 -16.48 9.58
C THR A 77 19.74 -15.89 10.23
N LYS A 78 19.46 -14.59 10.05
CA LYS A 78 18.32 -13.90 10.68
C LYS A 78 17.24 -13.62 9.66
N HIS A 79 16.09 -14.20 9.87
CA HIS A 79 14.92 -14.04 9.00
C HIS A 79 13.74 -13.41 9.74
N LEU A 80 12.89 -12.69 9.00
CA LEU A 80 11.62 -12.18 9.48
C LEU A 80 10.59 -13.32 9.41
N PHE A 81 10.22 -13.86 10.57
CA PHE A 81 9.22 -14.91 10.69
C PHE A 81 7.83 -14.33 10.92
N LYS A 82 6.82 -14.91 10.29
CA LYS A 82 5.42 -14.51 10.44
C LYS A 82 4.67 -15.58 11.26
N PHE A 83 3.80 -15.12 12.17
CA PHE A 83 2.93 -15.98 12.97
C PHE A 83 1.50 -15.44 12.91
N ASN A 84 0.51 -16.31 12.90
CA ASN A 84 -0.89 -15.92 13.02
C ASN A 84 -1.24 -15.63 14.48
N ILE A 85 -1.92 -14.52 14.73
CA ILE A 85 -2.47 -14.11 16.03
C ILE A 85 -3.97 -13.85 15.87
N LYS A 86 -4.74 -14.93 15.66
CA LYS A 86 -6.19 -14.82 15.46
C LYS A 86 -6.91 -14.48 16.76
N ASN A 87 -8.12 -13.93 16.65
CA ASN A 87 -8.98 -13.51 17.77
C ASN A 87 -8.37 -12.37 18.61
N ILE A 88 -7.56 -11.51 18.00
CA ILE A 88 -7.08 -10.29 18.64
C ILE A 88 -8.14 -9.20 18.53
N ASP A 89 -8.54 -8.62 19.64
CA ASP A 89 -9.72 -7.77 19.72
C ASP A 89 -9.44 -6.31 19.37
N CYS A 90 -8.21 -5.83 19.55
CA CYS A 90 -7.89 -4.43 19.32
C CYS A 90 -6.46 -4.19 18.80
N ALA A 91 -6.25 -3.04 18.15
CA ALA A 91 -4.94 -2.65 17.64
C ALA A 91 -3.92 -2.39 18.77
N ASP A 92 -4.37 -1.92 19.93
CA ASP A 92 -3.50 -1.69 21.08
C ASP A 92 -3.04 -3.02 21.69
N CYS A 93 -3.90 -4.03 21.74
CA CYS A 93 -3.54 -5.40 22.15
C CYS A 93 -2.51 -6.02 21.20
N ALA A 94 -2.65 -5.80 19.89
CA ALA A 94 -1.67 -6.24 18.91
C ALA A 94 -0.29 -5.59 19.12
N ASN A 95 -0.27 -4.28 19.32
CA ASN A 95 0.96 -3.56 19.63
C ASN A 95 1.64 -4.04 20.92
N GLU A 96 0.86 -4.34 21.94
CA GLU A 96 1.39 -4.85 23.21
C GLU A 96 2.01 -6.23 23.06
N ILE A 97 1.39 -7.11 22.26
CA ILE A 97 2.01 -8.41 21.90
C ILE A 97 3.37 -8.17 21.21
N ALA A 98 3.46 -7.19 20.30
CA ALA A 98 4.72 -6.90 19.64
C ALA A 98 5.78 -6.34 20.60
N GLU A 99 5.41 -5.41 21.49
CA GLU A 99 6.31 -4.88 22.53
C GLU A 99 6.82 -5.99 23.47
N LYS A 100 5.93 -6.89 23.90
CA LYS A 100 6.31 -8.02 24.72
C LYS A 100 7.14 -9.06 23.98
N ALA A 101 6.94 -9.23 22.69
CA ALA A 101 7.78 -10.08 21.87
C ALA A 101 9.21 -9.56 21.78
N MET A 102 9.43 -8.26 21.77
CA MET A 102 10.78 -7.65 21.82
C MET A 102 11.50 -7.84 23.16
N GLU A 103 10.78 -8.14 24.26
CA GLU A 103 11.40 -8.48 25.55
C GLU A 103 11.99 -9.90 25.56
N ILE A 104 11.69 -10.74 24.54
CA ILE A 104 12.20 -12.12 24.47
C ILE A 104 13.66 -12.08 23.99
N GLU A 105 14.57 -12.67 24.76
CA GLU A 105 15.99 -12.75 24.42
C GLU A 105 16.20 -13.41 23.05
N GLY A 106 16.91 -12.72 22.14
CA GLY A 106 17.16 -13.16 20.76
C GLY A 106 16.14 -12.62 19.73
N VAL A 107 15.10 -11.93 20.15
CA VAL A 107 14.21 -11.17 19.25
C VAL A 107 14.78 -9.76 19.06
N GLU A 108 15.01 -9.36 17.83
CA GLU A 108 15.56 -8.04 17.49
C GLU A 108 14.48 -7.04 17.10
N HIS A 109 13.47 -7.51 16.39
CA HIS A 109 12.34 -6.70 15.99
C HIS A 109 11.06 -7.52 16.06
N ALA A 110 9.97 -6.92 16.52
CA ALA A 110 8.66 -7.52 16.49
C ALA A 110 7.60 -6.47 16.16
N GLU A 111 6.69 -6.82 15.29
CA GLU A 111 5.60 -5.98 14.84
C GLU A 111 4.32 -6.80 14.69
N ALA A 112 3.20 -6.27 15.15
CA ALA A 112 1.92 -6.92 15.00
C ALA A 112 0.99 -6.15 14.04
N ASP A 113 0.49 -6.87 13.07
CA ASP A 113 -0.50 -6.41 12.12
C ASP A 113 -1.89 -6.86 12.59
N PHE A 114 -2.59 -5.95 13.25
CA PHE A 114 -3.94 -6.20 13.76
C PHE A 114 -4.92 -6.58 12.65
N MET A 115 -4.84 -5.95 11.47
CA MET A 115 -5.82 -6.14 10.40
C MET A 115 -5.71 -7.51 9.72
N HIS A 116 -4.48 -8.02 9.57
CA HIS A 116 -4.22 -9.33 9.00
C HIS A 116 -4.08 -10.42 10.06
N ALA A 117 -4.12 -10.03 11.34
CA ALA A 117 -3.89 -10.92 12.48
C ALA A 117 -2.53 -11.65 12.38
N ILE A 118 -1.47 -10.92 12.02
CA ILE A 118 -0.11 -11.45 11.84
C ILE A 118 0.84 -10.76 12.83
N LEU A 119 1.66 -11.55 13.50
CA LEU A 119 2.84 -11.11 14.26
C LEU A 119 4.09 -11.41 13.44
N ARG A 120 4.87 -10.39 13.14
CA ARG A 120 6.17 -10.48 12.46
C ARG A 120 7.26 -10.37 13.52
N VAL A 121 8.20 -11.30 13.52
CA VAL A 121 9.28 -11.33 14.50
C VAL A 121 10.59 -11.66 13.80
N GLN A 122 11.60 -10.84 14.01
CA GLN A 122 12.92 -11.03 13.43
C GLN A 122 13.87 -11.65 14.46
N PHE A 123 14.43 -12.81 14.11
CA PHE A 123 15.39 -13.53 14.93
C PHE A 123 16.21 -14.54 14.11
N ALA A 124 17.26 -15.11 14.72
CA ALA A 124 18.11 -16.08 14.06
C ALA A 124 17.38 -17.42 13.81
N THR A 125 17.49 -17.98 12.62
CA THR A 125 16.83 -19.24 12.23
C THR A 125 17.19 -20.40 13.16
N SER A 126 18.40 -20.45 13.71
CA SER A 126 18.84 -21.46 14.68
C SER A 126 18.03 -21.44 16.00
N GLU A 127 17.42 -20.34 16.34
CA GLU A 127 16.63 -20.17 17.56
C GLU A 127 15.12 -20.32 17.35
N TYR A 128 14.67 -20.67 16.15
CA TYR A 128 13.27 -20.70 15.76
C TYR A 128 12.38 -21.43 16.77
N THR A 129 12.72 -22.66 17.14
CA THR A 129 11.90 -23.48 18.06
C THR A 129 11.85 -22.87 19.47
N ARG A 130 12.94 -22.29 19.94
CA ARG A 130 13.03 -21.63 21.25
C ARG A 130 12.13 -20.41 21.29
N ILE A 131 12.26 -19.54 20.30
CA ILE A 131 11.51 -18.29 20.23
C ILE A 131 10.04 -18.52 19.94
N GLU A 132 9.69 -19.46 19.06
CA GLU A 132 8.29 -19.86 18.84
C GLU A 132 7.61 -20.30 20.13
N ASN A 133 8.26 -21.12 20.95
CA ASN A 133 7.71 -21.59 22.23
C ASN A 133 7.59 -20.43 23.23
N ALA A 134 8.60 -19.55 23.30
CA ALA A 134 8.56 -18.36 24.16
C ALA A 134 7.44 -17.39 23.76
N LEU A 135 7.23 -17.15 22.45
CA LEU A 135 6.12 -16.36 21.92
C LEU A 135 4.77 -17.00 22.29
N ARG A 136 4.63 -18.32 22.12
CA ARG A 136 3.42 -19.06 22.47
C ARG A 136 3.08 -18.93 23.95
N GLU A 137 4.07 -19.09 24.82
CA GLU A 137 3.87 -18.95 26.28
C GLU A 137 3.59 -17.50 26.66
N MET A 138 4.26 -16.55 26.06
CA MET A 138 4.03 -15.13 26.28
C MET A 138 2.62 -14.73 25.86
N ILE A 139 2.19 -15.07 24.64
CA ILE A 139 0.86 -14.74 24.12
C ILE A 139 -0.23 -15.43 24.95
N ALA A 140 -0.06 -16.71 25.30
CA ALA A 140 -1.02 -17.42 26.17
C ALA A 140 -1.14 -16.80 27.56
N ARG A 141 -0.10 -16.11 28.05
CA ARG A 141 -0.10 -15.40 29.33
C ARG A 141 -0.72 -14.01 29.22
N GLU A 142 -0.35 -13.25 28.18
CA GLU A 142 -0.77 -11.85 28.01
C GLU A 142 -2.17 -11.75 27.39
N GLU A 143 -2.47 -12.55 26.37
CA GLU A 143 -3.74 -12.55 25.64
C GLU A 143 -4.24 -14.00 25.41
N PRO A 144 -4.85 -14.65 26.42
CA PRO A 144 -5.23 -16.07 26.36
C PRO A 144 -6.28 -16.40 25.29
N GLU A 145 -7.01 -15.41 24.80
CA GLU A 145 -8.03 -15.58 23.76
C GLU A 145 -7.43 -15.56 22.35
N VAL A 146 -6.15 -15.13 22.22
CA VAL A 146 -5.46 -15.10 20.95
C VAL A 146 -4.96 -16.50 20.57
N GLU A 147 -5.39 -16.98 19.43
CA GLU A 147 -4.90 -18.23 18.84
C GLU A 147 -3.58 -17.95 18.11
N PHE A 148 -2.48 -18.41 18.72
CA PHE A 148 -1.14 -18.32 18.13
C PHE A 148 -0.81 -19.58 17.33
N SER A 149 -0.46 -19.39 16.04
CA SER A 149 -0.03 -20.46 15.15
C SER A 149 1.02 -20.00 14.16
N ARG A 150 1.77 -20.94 13.58
CA ARG A 150 2.67 -20.63 12.48
C ARG A 150 1.90 -20.05 11.30
N TYR A 151 2.49 -19.04 10.66
CA TYR A 151 1.97 -18.53 9.41
C TYR A 151 2.43 -19.48 8.28
N TYR A 152 1.51 -20.25 7.76
CA TYR A 152 1.70 -20.99 6.52
C TYR A 152 0.98 -20.22 5.42
N ALA A 153 1.68 -19.87 4.36
CA ALA A 153 1.10 -19.23 3.18
C ALA A 153 0.01 -20.09 2.49
N GLU A 154 -0.21 -21.30 2.98
CA GLU A 154 -1.06 -22.35 2.42
C GLU A 154 -2.05 -22.94 3.41
N GLN A 155 -2.88 -22.17 4.01
CA GLN A 155 -4.11 -22.79 4.42
C GLN A 155 -5.28 -22.07 3.74
N LYS A 156 -5.86 -22.71 2.69
CA LYS A 156 -7.30 -22.64 2.54
C LYS A 156 -7.84 -22.73 3.96
N VAL A 157 -8.32 -21.60 4.47
CA VAL A 157 -9.21 -21.64 5.59
C VAL A 157 -10.35 -22.50 5.07
N GLU A 158 -10.30 -23.84 5.34
CA GLU A 158 -11.54 -24.58 5.44
C GLU A 158 -12.43 -23.62 6.23
N LYS A 159 -13.59 -23.30 5.68
CA LYS A 159 -14.67 -22.66 6.41
C LYS A 159 -14.97 -23.57 7.62
N LYS A 160 -14.15 -23.51 8.66
CA LYS A 160 -14.64 -23.77 9.99
C LYS A 160 -15.72 -22.70 10.12
N GLU A 161 -16.95 -23.16 10.01
CA GLU A 161 -18.12 -22.37 10.41
C GLU A 161 -17.71 -21.67 11.70
N ASP A 162 -17.81 -20.37 11.69
CA ASP A 162 -17.33 -19.50 12.75
C ASP A 162 -18.15 -19.80 14.01
N HIS A 163 -17.73 -20.84 14.74
CA HIS A 163 -18.39 -21.30 15.94
C HIS A 163 -18.39 -20.20 17.01
N SER A 164 -17.45 -19.25 16.94
CA SER A 164 -17.36 -18.14 17.89
C SER A 164 -18.52 -17.16 17.67
N THR A 165 -18.77 -16.74 16.44
CA THR A 165 -19.88 -15.85 16.09
C THR A 165 -21.24 -16.52 16.35
N GLN A 166 -21.39 -17.82 16.04
CA GLN A 166 -22.61 -18.55 16.34
C GLN A 166 -22.85 -18.67 17.86
N MET A 167 -21.81 -18.94 18.64
CA MET A 167 -21.89 -19.01 20.09
C MET A 167 -22.24 -17.65 20.71
N MET A 168 -21.67 -16.57 20.20
CA MET A 168 -22.00 -15.19 20.60
C MET A 168 -23.46 -14.86 20.32
N ILE A 169 -23.96 -15.17 19.12
CA ILE A 169 -25.39 -14.98 18.77
C ILE A 169 -26.30 -15.79 19.72
N VAL A 170 -26.01 -17.07 19.98
CA VAL A 170 -26.81 -17.92 20.88
C VAL A 170 -26.81 -17.29 22.26
N ARG A 171 -25.68 -16.87 22.79
CA ARG A 171 -25.54 -16.22 24.09
C ARG A 171 -26.36 -14.95 24.19
N LEU A 172 -26.27 -14.10 23.16
CA LEU A 172 -26.98 -12.82 23.05
C LEU A 172 -28.50 -13.05 23.00
N VAL A 173 -28.98 -13.99 22.19
CA VAL A 173 -30.40 -14.33 22.07
C VAL A 173 -30.93 -14.94 23.40
N LEU A 174 -30.17 -15.82 24.03
CA LEU A 174 -30.55 -16.43 25.31
C LEU A 174 -30.61 -15.38 26.42
N GLY A 175 -29.57 -14.53 26.52
CA GLY A 175 -29.52 -13.47 27.53
C GLY A 175 -30.62 -12.44 27.33
N ALA A 176 -30.85 -11.99 26.08
CA ALA A 176 -31.93 -11.06 25.76
C ALA A 176 -33.33 -11.64 26.05
N SER A 177 -33.54 -12.96 25.77
CA SER A 177 -34.81 -13.63 26.04
C SER A 177 -35.07 -13.73 27.53
N LEU A 178 -34.09 -14.11 28.35
CA LEU A 178 -34.20 -14.14 29.80
C LEU A 178 -34.42 -12.75 30.39
N PHE A 179 -33.73 -11.75 29.85
CA PHE A 179 -33.95 -10.37 30.28
C PHE A 179 -35.34 -9.87 29.91
N GLY A 180 -35.81 -10.11 28.69
CA GLY A 180 -37.20 -9.81 28.28
C GLY A 180 -38.25 -10.50 29.16
N LEU A 181 -38.01 -11.77 29.52
CA LEU A 181 -38.88 -12.53 30.41
C LEU A 181 -38.95 -11.91 31.83
N SER A 182 -37.87 -11.30 32.31
CA SER A 182 -37.82 -10.64 33.62
C SER A 182 -38.79 -9.46 33.76
N PHE A 183 -39.30 -8.89 32.68
CA PHE A 183 -40.32 -7.83 32.70
C PHE A 183 -41.75 -8.39 32.85
N ILE A 184 -41.95 -9.66 32.46
CA ILE A 184 -43.25 -10.34 32.58
C ILE A 184 -43.39 -11.01 33.94
N LEU A 185 -42.27 -11.51 34.46
CA LEU A 185 -42.23 -12.19 35.78
C LEU A 185 -42.24 -11.15 36.92
N THR A 186 -42.75 -11.55 38.08
CA THR A 186 -42.82 -10.67 39.26
C THR A 186 -42.12 -11.32 40.46
N GLY A 187 -41.69 -10.49 41.42
CA GLY A 187 -41.06 -10.93 42.66
C GLY A 187 -39.66 -11.54 42.45
N ILE A 188 -39.34 -12.54 43.29
CA ILE A 188 -38.00 -13.18 43.34
C ILE A 188 -37.63 -13.84 42.01
N ILE A 189 -38.60 -14.38 41.27
CA ILE A 189 -38.35 -15.05 39.99
C ILE A 189 -37.87 -14.03 38.92
N SER A 190 -38.41 -12.82 38.91
CA SER A 190 -37.93 -11.73 38.06
C SER A 190 -36.45 -11.41 38.34
N ASN A 191 -36.09 -11.28 39.62
CA ASN A 191 -34.70 -10.95 40.00
C ASN A 191 -33.73 -12.09 39.66
N ILE A 192 -34.12 -13.35 39.84
CA ILE A 192 -33.30 -14.49 39.43
C ILE A 192 -33.12 -14.51 37.93
N SER A 193 -34.17 -14.30 37.13
CA SER A 193 -34.09 -14.25 35.67
C SER A 193 -33.16 -13.14 35.22
N THR A 194 -33.22 -11.95 35.82
CA THR A 194 -32.34 -10.82 35.54
C THR A 194 -30.88 -11.12 35.87
N LEU A 195 -30.61 -11.74 37.03
CA LEU A 195 -29.26 -12.12 37.44
C LEU A 195 -28.63 -13.15 36.50
N VAL A 196 -29.41 -14.18 36.14
CA VAL A 196 -28.94 -15.21 35.20
C VAL A 196 -28.65 -14.57 33.82
N ALA A 197 -29.51 -13.67 33.33
CA ALA A 197 -29.28 -12.94 32.10
C ALA A 197 -28.03 -12.10 32.20
N TYR A 198 -27.80 -11.40 33.32
CA TYR A 198 -26.59 -10.59 33.56
C TYR A 198 -25.30 -11.43 33.48
N ILE A 199 -25.31 -12.63 34.14
CA ILE A 199 -24.15 -13.52 34.12
C ILE A 199 -23.88 -14.03 32.69
N ILE A 200 -24.92 -14.44 31.95
CA ILE A 200 -24.79 -14.95 30.59
C ILE A 200 -24.23 -13.85 29.64
N LEU A 201 -24.73 -12.63 29.78
CA LEU A 201 -24.31 -11.50 28.91
C LEU A 201 -22.98 -10.89 29.33
N GLY A 202 -22.67 -10.85 30.62
CA GLY A 202 -21.50 -10.14 31.16
C GLY A 202 -20.31 -11.03 31.51
N TYR A 203 -20.43 -12.34 31.38
CA TYR A 203 -19.38 -13.29 31.78
C TYR A 203 -18.02 -12.95 31.18
N ASP A 204 -17.95 -12.74 29.88
CA ASP A 204 -16.71 -12.41 29.13
C ASP A 204 -16.14 -11.03 29.51
N VAL A 205 -17.00 -10.02 29.60
CA VAL A 205 -16.61 -8.66 30.02
C VAL A 205 -15.99 -8.67 31.42
N ILE A 206 -16.65 -9.37 32.36
CA ILE A 206 -16.17 -9.48 33.73
C ILE A 206 -14.87 -10.29 33.79
N TYR A 207 -14.76 -11.36 33.01
CA TYR A 207 -13.55 -12.18 32.93
C TYR A 207 -12.38 -11.38 32.35
N LYS A 208 -12.59 -10.68 31.24
CA LYS A 208 -11.58 -9.78 30.62
C LYS A 208 -11.17 -8.69 31.61
N ALA A 209 -12.11 -8.01 32.25
CA ALA A 209 -11.84 -6.98 33.24
C ALA A 209 -10.97 -7.50 34.40
N PHE A 210 -11.31 -8.68 34.94
CA PHE A 210 -10.55 -9.27 36.05
C PHE A 210 -9.15 -9.69 35.61
N ASN A 211 -9.01 -10.23 34.43
CA ASN A 211 -7.73 -10.66 33.88
C ASN A 211 -6.81 -9.46 33.61
N ASN A 212 -7.36 -8.40 33.02
CA ASN A 212 -6.64 -7.15 32.75
C ASN A 212 -6.24 -6.43 34.04
N LEU A 213 -7.08 -6.48 35.07
CA LEU A 213 -6.75 -5.98 36.40
C LEU A 213 -5.55 -6.72 37.02
N ARG A 214 -5.50 -8.07 36.88
CA ARG A 214 -4.37 -8.89 37.38
C ARG A 214 -3.06 -8.57 36.65
N ARG A 215 -3.14 -8.09 35.40
CA ARG A 215 -2.01 -7.70 34.55
C ARG A 215 -1.59 -6.23 34.75
N GLY A 216 -2.25 -5.49 35.63
CA GLY A 216 -1.94 -4.08 35.90
C GLY A 216 -2.59 -3.10 34.91
N LYS A 217 -3.43 -3.55 33.97
CA LYS A 217 -4.23 -2.72 33.08
C LYS A 217 -5.49 -2.28 33.81
N LEU A 218 -5.39 -1.19 34.53
CA LEU A 218 -6.44 -0.72 35.46
C LEU A 218 -7.58 0.08 34.80
N LEU A 219 -7.46 0.48 33.54
CA LEU A 219 -8.34 1.50 32.96
C LEU A 219 -8.84 1.14 31.55
N ASP A 220 -9.07 -0.15 31.29
CA ASP A 220 -9.69 -0.60 30.05
C ASP A 220 -11.22 -0.46 30.08
N GLU A 221 -11.85 -0.57 28.92
CA GLU A 221 -13.31 -0.44 28.78
C GLU A 221 -14.08 -1.53 29.54
N ASN A 222 -13.60 -2.78 29.54
CA ASN A 222 -14.21 -3.90 30.23
C ASN A 222 -14.23 -3.67 31.75
N PHE A 223 -13.14 -3.11 32.30
CA PHE A 223 -13.06 -2.75 33.72
C PHE A 223 -14.04 -1.64 34.09
N LEU A 224 -14.14 -0.57 33.26
CA LEU A 224 -15.07 0.53 33.50
C LEU A 224 -16.53 0.05 33.43
N MET A 225 -16.87 -0.80 32.47
CA MET A 225 -18.19 -1.43 32.33
C MET A 225 -18.52 -2.33 33.50
N THR A 226 -17.56 -3.13 33.95
CA THR A 226 -17.74 -4.04 35.11
C THR A 226 -17.98 -3.25 36.39
N ILE A 227 -17.21 -2.19 36.66
CA ILE A 227 -17.43 -1.34 37.84
C ILE A 227 -18.80 -0.69 37.80
N ALA A 228 -19.19 -0.12 36.64
CA ALA A 228 -20.46 0.57 36.51
C ALA A 228 -21.66 -0.37 36.72
N THR A 229 -21.62 -1.57 36.16
CA THR A 229 -22.69 -2.57 36.34
C THR A 229 -22.73 -3.16 37.74
N PHE A 230 -21.57 -3.34 38.40
CA PHE A 230 -21.52 -3.74 39.81
C PHE A 230 -22.09 -2.67 40.72
N ALA A 231 -21.86 -1.40 40.44
CA ALA A 231 -22.47 -0.31 41.20
C ALA A 231 -24.00 -0.27 41.01
N ALA A 232 -24.51 -0.52 39.77
CA ALA A 232 -25.95 -0.65 39.55
C ALA A 232 -26.56 -1.82 40.32
N LEU A 233 -25.87 -2.97 40.35
CA LEU A 233 -26.28 -4.14 41.18
C LEU A 233 -26.28 -3.79 42.68
N TYR A 234 -25.27 -3.07 43.17
CA TYR A 234 -25.20 -2.60 44.56
C TYR A 234 -26.36 -1.66 44.91
N LEU A 235 -26.75 -0.81 43.98
CA LEU A 235 -27.89 0.11 44.13
C LEU A 235 -29.25 -0.63 43.96
N SER A 236 -29.25 -1.94 43.78
CA SER A 236 -30.43 -2.79 43.57
C SER A 236 -31.16 -2.52 42.24
N ASP A 237 -30.51 -1.92 41.29
CA ASP A 237 -31.05 -1.70 39.94
C ASP A 237 -30.56 -2.79 38.96
N TRP A 238 -31.00 -4.01 39.22
CA TRP A 238 -30.60 -5.20 38.51
C TRP A 238 -30.96 -5.20 37.04
N LYS A 239 -32.10 -4.55 36.69
CA LYS A 239 -32.56 -4.42 35.31
C LYS A 239 -31.68 -3.46 34.52
N GLU A 240 -31.23 -2.38 35.15
CA GLU A 240 -30.31 -1.44 34.52
C GLU A 240 -28.97 -2.10 34.27
N ALA A 241 -28.37 -2.79 35.26
CA ALA A 241 -27.11 -3.51 35.08
C ALA A 241 -27.15 -4.53 33.93
N THR A 242 -28.25 -5.33 33.84
CA THR A 242 -28.39 -6.34 32.77
C THR A 242 -28.60 -5.68 31.40
N GLY A 243 -29.38 -4.63 31.36
CA GLY A 243 -29.59 -3.89 30.11
C GLY A 243 -28.33 -3.24 29.56
N VAL A 244 -27.51 -2.69 30.46
CA VAL A 244 -26.18 -2.18 30.12
C VAL A 244 -25.34 -3.23 29.43
N MET A 245 -25.23 -4.44 30.02
CA MET A 245 -24.49 -5.54 29.42
C MET A 245 -25.07 -6.01 28.09
N LEU A 246 -26.40 -6.05 27.98
CA LEU A 246 -27.08 -6.44 26.73
C LEU A 246 -26.73 -5.46 25.59
N PHE A 247 -26.86 -4.16 25.83
CA PHE A 247 -26.59 -3.18 24.79
C PHE A 247 -25.10 -3.07 24.45
N TYR A 248 -24.22 -3.25 25.44
CA TYR A 248 -22.80 -3.34 25.20
C TYR A 248 -22.48 -4.54 24.28
N GLN A 249 -22.99 -5.73 24.56
CA GLN A 249 -22.79 -6.92 23.74
C GLN A 249 -23.37 -6.79 22.32
N ILE A 250 -24.52 -6.11 22.19
CA ILE A 250 -25.08 -5.81 20.86
C ILE A 250 -24.12 -4.88 20.10
N GLY A 251 -23.54 -3.91 20.79
CA GLY A 251 -22.58 -2.98 20.21
C GLY A 251 -21.32 -3.68 19.71
N GLU A 252 -20.70 -4.48 20.56
CA GLU A 252 -19.53 -5.30 20.22
C GLU A 252 -19.85 -6.19 19.00
N PHE A 253 -20.98 -6.89 19.00
CA PHE A 253 -21.37 -7.75 17.89
C PHE A 253 -21.44 -6.99 16.54
N PHE A 254 -22.09 -5.81 16.50
CA PHE A 254 -22.15 -5.02 15.27
C PHE A 254 -20.79 -4.43 14.86
N GLN A 255 -19.96 -4.12 15.83
CA GLN A 255 -18.61 -3.61 15.64
C GLN A 255 -17.71 -4.68 15.01
N ASP A 256 -17.71 -5.88 15.56
CA ASP A 256 -16.96 -7.03 15.04
C ASP A 256 -17.41 -7.38 13.61
N LEU A 257 -18.72 -7.39 13.39
CA LEU A 257 -19.30 -7.69 12.07
C LEU A 257 -18.88 -6.65 11.02
N ALA A 258 -18.74 -5.39 11.39
CA ALA A 258 -18.31 -4.32 10.51
C ALA A 258 -16.80 -4.37 10.23
N VAL A 259 -16.00 -4.67 11.24
CA VAL A 259 -14.54 -4.88 11.11
C VAL A 259 -14.28 -6.10 10.23
N ASP A 260 -14.96 -7.21 10.46
CA ASP A 260 -14.84 -8.44 9.67
C ASP A 260 -15.27 -8.25 8.21
N HIS A 261 -16.34 -7.51 7.98
CA HIS A 261 -16.77 -7.21 6.61
C HIS A 261 -15.70 -6.37 5.87
N SER A 262 -15.09 -5.43 6.55
CA SER A 262 -14.00 -4.61 6.00
C SER A 262 -12.74 -5.45 5.75
N ARG A 263 -12.36 -6.31 6.71
CA ARG A 263 -11.24 -7.27 6.56
C ARG A 263 -11.47 -8.22 5.39
N LYS A 264 -12.66 -8.81 5.26
CA LYS A 264 -13.00 -9.70 4.13
C LYS A 264 -12.96 -9.01 2.78
N SER A 265 -13.37 -7.74 2.71
CA SER A 265 -13.27 -6.96 1.47
C SER A 265 -11.81 -6.71 1.05
N ILE A 266 -10.91 -6.52 2.01
CA ILE A 266 -9.47 -6.38 1.75
C ILE A 266 -8.84 -7.75 1.46
N ALA A 267 -9.20 -8.79 2.22
CA ALA A 267 -8.72 -10.14 2.01
C ALA A 267 -9.13 -10.70 0.63
N SER A 268 -10.28 -10.28 0.08
CA SER A 268 -10.66 -10.64 -1.29
C SER A 268 -9.74 -10.04 -2.36
N LEU A 269 -9.00 -8.97 -2.04
CA LEU A 269 -7.93 -8.43 -2.88
C LEU A 269 -6.66 -9.30 -2.80
N MET A 270 -6.46 -10.01 -1.70
CA MET A 270 -5.35 -10.95 -1.53
C MET A 270 -5.64 -12.33 -2.18
N ASP A 271 -6.88 -12.60 -2.58
CA ASP A 271 -7.29 -13.81 -3.32
C ASP A 271 -6.77 -13.82 -4.78
N ILE A 272 -5.83 -12.89 -5.08
CA ILE A 272 -5.10 -12.82 -6.35
C ILE A 272 -4.01 -13.92 -6.42
N ARG A 273 -3.60 -14.46 -5.26
CA ARG A 273 -2.55 -15.49 -5.20
C ARG A 273 -3.03 -16.79 -5.84
N PRO A 274 -2.29 -17.34 -6.80
CA PRO A 274 -2.60 -18.66 -7.37
C PRO A 274 -2.35 -19.78 -6.35
N ASP A 275 -3.25 -20.75 -6.28
CA ASP A 275 -3.16 -21.90 -5.36
C ASP A 275 -2.05 -22.88 -5.75
N TYR A 276 -1.71 -22.99 -7.03
CA TYR A 276 -0.72 -23.93 -7.58
C TYR A 276 -0.23 -23.49 -8.96
N ALA A 277 0.92 -24.05 -9.37
CA ALA A 277 1.42 -23.99 -10.73
C ALA A 277 1.45 -25.42 -11.33
N SER A 278 1.03 -25.59 -12.58
CA SER A 278 1.12 -26.86 -13.30
C SER A 278 2.40 -26.89 -14.14
N VAL A 279 3.48 -27.44 -13.59
CA VAL A 279 4.83 -27.47 -14.21
C VAL A 279 5.00 -28.71 -15.09
N GLN A 280 5.63 -28.55 -16.24
CA GLN A 280 5.95 -29.64 -17.17
C GLN A 280 7.06 -30.51 -16.60
N SER A 281 6.74 -31.80 -16.36
CA SER A 281 7.71 -32.85 -16.00
C SER A 281 7.68 -33.96 -17.04
N GLY A 282 8.61 -33.90 -17.99
CA GLY A 282 8.61 -34.81 -19.15
C GLY A 282 7.42 -34.58 -20.07
N THR A 283 6.48 -35.54 -20.14
CA THR A 283 5.26 -35.47 -20.97
C THR A 283 4.02 -35.10 -20.15
N GLU A 284 4.12 -35.01 -18.84
CA GLU A 284 3.01 -34.75 -17.93
C GLU A 284 3.16 -33.39 -17.23
N PHE A 285 2.05 -32.83 -16.73
CA PHE A 285 2.03 -31.60 -15.93
C PHE A 285 1.71 -31.97 -14.48
N ILE A 286 2.60 -31.57 -13.57
CA ILE A 286 2.50 -31.82 -12.13
C ILE A 286 2.14 -30.52 -11.41
N LYS A 287 1.18 -30.58 -10.49
CA LYS A 287 0.82 -29.44 -9.64
C LYS A 287 1.83 -29.30 -8.51
N VAL A 288 2.46 -28.13 -8.43
CA VAL A 288 3.44 -27.77 -7.40
C VAL A 288 3.04 -26.42 -6.79
N ASP A 289 3.63 -26.08 -5.64
CA ASP A 289 3.50 -24.73 -5.10
C ASP A 289 4.19 -23.73 -6.03
N PRO A 290 3.61 -22.56 -6.32
CA PRO A 290 4.25 -21.54 -7.16
C PRO A 290 5.64 -21.12 -6.68
N THR A 291 5.94 -21.26 -5.38
CA THR A 291 7.25 -20.94 -4.79
C THR A 291 8.35 -21.95 -5.15
N GLU A 292 7.97 -23.13 -5.60
CA GLU A 292 8.91 -24.20 -6.01
C GLU A 292 9.32 -24.09 -7.47
N VAL A 293 8.62 -23.28 -8.26
CA VAL A 293 8.85 -23.13 -9.71
C VAL A 293 10.08 -22.28 -9.98
N GLN A 294 10.99 -22.77 -10.81
CA GLN A 294 12.22 -22.08 -11.18
C GLN A 294 12.07 -21.27 -12.48
N ILE A 295 12.96 -20.30 -12.67
CA ILE A 295 13.02 -19.50 -13.89
C ILE A 295 13.36 -20.41 -15.09
N GLY A 296 12.60 -20.27 -16.17
CA GLY A 296 12.76 -21.04 -17.42
C GLY A 296 11.93 -22.31 -17.51
N GLU A 297 11.26 -22.72 -16.43
CA GLU A 297 10.33 -23.85 -16.46
C GLU A 297 9.05 -23.49 -17.25
N ILE A 298 8.45 -24.53 -17.86
CA ILE A 298 7.21 -24.35 -18.61
C ILE A 298 6.03 -24.72 -17.72
N ILE A 299 5.10 -23.77 -17.58
CA ILE A 299 3.85 -23.96 -16.85
C ILE A 299 2.67 -23.99 -17.80
N GLN A 300 1.67 -24.81 -17.50
CA GLN A 300 0.40 -24.87 -18.22
C GLN A 300 -0.67 -24.10 -17.44
N VAL A 301 -1.42 -23.23 -18.16
CA VAL A 301 -2.55 -22.48 -17.59
C VAL A 301 -3.80 -22.74 -18.45
N LYS A 302 -4.82 -23.34 -17.84
CA LYS A 302 -6.08 -23.69 -18.52
C LYS A 302 -7.09 -22.55 -18.41
N PRO A 303 -8.13 -22.52 -19.26
CA PRO A 303 -9.23 -21.60 -19.12
C PRO A 303 -9.87 -21.65 -17.72
N GLY A 304 -10.06 -20.46 -17.11
CA GLY A 304 -10.56 -20.30 -15.75
C GLY A 304 -9.46 -20.36 -14.67
N GLU A 305 -8.22 -20.71 -15.01
CA GLU A 305 -7.10 -20.69 -14.06
C GLU A 305 -6.40 -19.33 -14.05
N ARG A 306 -5.81 -18.99 -12.90
CA ARG A 306 -4.93 -17.80 -12.78
C ARG A 306 -3.53 -18.15 -13.22
N ILE A 307 -2.85 -17.21 -13.88
CA ILE A 307 -1.43 -17.34 -14.23
C ILE A 307 -0.62 -17.28 -12.93
N PRO A 308 0.15 -18.34 -12.58
CA PRO A 308 0.83 -18.41 -11.29
C PRO A 308 2.13 -17.59 -11.21
N LEU A 309 2.86 -17.43 -12.29
CA LEU A 309 4.12 -16.71 -12.37
C LEU A 309 4.19 -15.85 -13.63
N ASP A 310 4.97 -14.78 -13.58
CA ASP A 310 5.27 -13.95 -14.75
C ASP A 310 6.08 -14.76 -15.78
N GLY A 311 5.78 -14.58 -17.06
CA GLY A 311 6.47 -15.35 -18.11
C GLY A 311 6.12 -14.90 -19.51
N ILE A 312 6.60 -15.70 -20.49
CA ILE A 312 6.37 -15.50 -21.94
C ILE A 312 5.59 -16.69 -22.47
N VAL A 313 4.58 -16.43 -23.28
CA VAL A 313 3.79 -17.48 -23.93
C VAL A 313 4.64 -18.23 -24.96
N VAL A 314 4.80 -19.53 -24.76
CA VAL A 314 5.55 -20.40 -25.68
C VAL A 314 4.64 -21.06 -26.69
N SER A 315 3.39 -21.33 -26.29
CA SER A 315 2.40 -21.99 -27.15
C SER A 315 0.98 -21.68 -26.68
N GLY A 316 0.07 -21.55 -27.62
CA GLY A 316 -1.33 -21.23 -27.39
C GLY A 316 -1.65 -19.77 -27.67
N SER A 317 -2.93 -19.46 -27.77
CA SER A 317 -3.47 -18.11 -27.80
C SER A 317 -4.72 -18.05 -26.92
N SER A 318 -4.96 -16.93 -26.25
CA SER A 318 -6.07 -16.75 -25.33
C SER A 318 -6.37 -15.28 -25.08
N SER A 319 -7.50 -15.04 -24.42
CA SER A 319 -7.83 -13.73 -23.86
C SER A 319 -7.66 -13.78 -22.34
N LEU A 320 -7.01 -12.79 -21.76
CA LEU A 320 -6.74 -12.69 -20.33
C LEU A 320 -7.66 -11.66 -19.69
N ASP A 321 -8.30 -12.03 -18.58
CA ASP A 321 -9.04 -11.11 -17.74
C ASP A 321 -8.08 -10.49 -16.70
N THR A 322 -7.83 -9.21 -16.89
CA THR A 322 -6.94 -8.41 -16.01
C THR A 322 -7.71 -7.65 -14.93
N ALA A 323 -9.04 -7.77 -14.86
CA ALA A 323 -9.89 -6.96 -13.98
C ALA A 323 -9.51 -7.07 -12.51
N SER A 324 -9.01 -8.23 -12.07
CA SER A 324 -8.55 -8.45 -10.69
C SER A 324 -7.33 -7.61 -10.30
N LEU A 325 -6.51 -7.19 -11.28
CA LEU A 325 -5.28 -6.42 -11.05
C LEU A 325 -5.44 -4.95 -11.45
N THR A 326 -6.07 -4.69 -12.60
CA THR A 326 -6.16 -3.34 -13.18
C THR A 326 -7.49 -2.64 -12.87
N GLY A 327 -8.51 -3.41 -12.48
CA GLY A 327 -9.88 -2.91 -12.33
C GLY A 327 -10.60 -2.67 -13.66
N GLU A 328 -9.98 -3.02 -14.80
CA GLU A 328 -10.58 -2.90 -16.13
C GLU A 328 -11.25 -4.20 -16.56
N SER A 329 -12.46 -4.10 -17.11
CA SER A 329 -13.24 -5.26 -17.59
C SER A 329 -12.87 -5.69 -19.02
N ASN A 330 -11.88 -5.06 -19.64
CA ASN A 330 -11.47 -5.39 -21.00
C ASN A 330 -10.55 -6.62 -20.98
N LEU A 331 -10.83 -7.59 -21.84
CA LEU A 331 -9.97 -8.74 -22.06
C LEU A 331 -8.75 -8.31 -22.90
N ARG A 332 -7.57 -8.80 -22.53
CA ARG A 332 -6.34 -8.64 -23.30
C ARG A 332 -6.05 -9.92 -24.06
N ASP A 333 -6.01 -9.86 -25.36
CA ASP A 333 -5.61 -10.98 -26.19
C ASP A 333 -4.10 -11.18 -26.14
N VAL A 334 -3.66 -12.45 -26.09
CA VAL A 334 -2.27 -12.86 -26.03
C VAL A 334 -1.99 -14.02 -26.98
N ASP A 335 -0.85 -13.93 -27.67
CA ASP A 335 -0.33 -14.91 -28.59
C ASP A 335 1.08 -15.38 -28.19
N VAL A 336 1.69 -16.23 -28.99
CA VAL A 336 3.07 -16.71 -28.78
C VAL A 336 4.03 -15.53 -28.80
N ASP A 337 5.02 -15.56 -27.89
CA ASP A 337 6.01 -14.53 -27.60
C ASP A 337 5.50 -13.28 -26.83
N ASP A 338 4.20 -13.24 -26.48
CA ASP A 338 3.69 -12.18 -25.60
C ASP A 338 4.07 -12.41 -24.14
N GLU A 339 4.38 -11.31 -23.45
CA GLU A 339 4.60 -11.31 -22.00
C GLU A 339 3.26 -11.35 -21.24
N VAL A 340 3.21 -12.21 -20.23
CA VAL A 340 2.08 -12.38 -19.33
C VAL A 340 2.51 -12.23 -17.88
N ILE A 341 1.63 -11.65 -17.07
CA ILE A 341 1.88 -11.39 -15.64
C ILE A 341 1.07 -12.34 -14.76
N SER A 342 1.60 -12.65 -13.60
CA SER A 342 0.91 -13.48 -12.59
C SER A 342 -0.36 -12.78 -12.06
N GLY A 343 -1.34 -13.58 -11.64
CA GLY A 343 -2.59 -13.11 -11.03
C GLY A 343 -3.74 -12.81 -12.00
N VAL A 344 -3.48 -12.68 -13.30
CA VAL A 344 -4.54 -12.55 -14.32
C VAL A 344 -5.20 -13.90 -14.60
N VAL A 345 -6.47 -13.88 -15.00
CA VAL A 345 -7.23 -15.10 -15.26
C VAL A 345 -7.23 -15.40 -16.76
N ASN A 346 -6.82 -16.61 -17.11
CA ASN A 346 -6.92 -17.13 -18.47
C ASN A 346 -8.37 -17.47 -18.79
N THR A 347 -8.95 -16.97 -19.91
CA THR A 347 -10.39 -17.13 -20.18
C THR A 347 -10.76 -18.14 -21.26
N SER A 348 -9.92 -18.36 -22.26
CA SER A 348 -10.35 -19.12 -23.46
C SER A 348 -9.41 -20.29 -23.84
N GLY A 349 -8.17 -20.05 -24.22
CA GLY A 349 -7.22 -21.07 -24.70
C GLY A 349 -6.37 -21.67 -23.59
N VAL A 350 -5.73 -22.80 -23.85
CA VAL A 350 -4.68 -23.34 -22.98
C VAL A 350 -3.38 -22.66 -23.35
N LEU A 351 -2.72 -22.07 -22.36
CA LEU A 351 -1.42 -21.40 -22.53
C LEU A 351 -0.29 -22.26 -21.95
N LEU A 352 0.82 -22.37 -22.67
CA LEU A 352 2.09 -22.80 -22.14
C LEU A 352 2.98 -21.57 -21.99
N ILE A 353 3.43 -21.33 -20.78
CA ILE A 353 4.17 -20.12 -20.41
C ILE A 353 5.53 -20.53 -19.86
N ARG A 354 6.60 -19.91 -20.37
CA ARG A 354 7.94 -20.05 -19.81
C ARG A 354 8.13 -19.00 -18.75
N THR A 355 8.41 -19.40 -17.52
CA THR A 355 8.60 -18.50 -16.39
C THR A 355 9.83 -17.62 -16.57
N THR A 356 9.69 -16.32 -16.27
CA THR A 356 10.78 -15.33 -16.35
C THR A 356 11.24 -14.84 -14.98
N LYS A 357 10.43 -15.05 -13.93
CA LYS A 357 10.71 -14.64 -12.55
C LYS A 357 10.38 -15.76 -11.58
N GLU A 358 11.04 -15.78 -10.43
CA GLU A 358 10.65 -16.58 -9.28
C GLU A 358 9.38 -16.02 -8.64
N PHE A 359 8.65 -16.83 -7.86
CA PHE A 359 7.39 -16.41 -7.24
C PHE A 359 7.56 -15.16 -6.35
N ALA A 360 8.63 -15.09 -5.55
CA ALA A 360 8.90 -13.92 -4.71
C ALA A 360 9.07 -12.60 -5.49
N GLN A 361 9.50 -12.70 -6.74
CA GLN A 361 9.69 -11.58 -7.67
C GLN A 361 8.51 -11.38 -8.62
N SER A 362 7.50 -12.25 -8.56
CA SER A 362 6.32 -12.16 -9.43
C SER A 362 5.48 -10.93 -9.13
N THR A 363 4.73 -10.47 -10.13
CA THR A 363 3.83 -9.31 -10.02
C THR A 363 2.85 -9.47 -8.86
N VAL A 364 2.25 -10.66 -8.69
CA VAL A 364 1.33 -10.95 -7.58
C VAL A 364 2.02 -10.82 -6.23
N SER A 365 3.20 -11.44 -6.06
CA SER A 365 3.92 -11.39 -4.78
C SER A 365 4.27 -9.97 -4.37
N ARG A 366 4.64 -9.12 -5.33
CA ARG A 366 4.93 -7.70 -5.08
C ARG A 366 3.68 -6.89 -4.74
N ILE A 367 2.57 -7.13 -5.43
CA ILE A 367 1.30 -6.49 -5.08
C ILE A 367 0.91 -6.84 -3.65
N LEU A 368 1.05 -8.12 -3.27
CA LEU A 368 0.76 -8.58 -1.92
C LEU A 368 1.71 -7.94 -0.90
N SER A 369 3.01 -7.80 -1.19
CA SER A 369 3.95 -7.14 -0.28
C SER A 369 3.61 -5.65 -0.08
N ILE A 370 3.22 -4.94 -1.14
CA ILE A 370 2.78 -3.54 -1.03
C ILE A 370 1.53 -3.42 -0.15
N ILE A 371 0.57 -4.34 -0.30
CA ILE A 371 -0.63 -4.37 0.55
C ILE A 371 -0.25 -4.71 1.99
N GLU A 372 0.72 -5.58 2.21
CA GLU A 372 1.23 -5.94 3.53
C GLU A 372 2.06 -4.82 4.17
N GLU A 373 2.92 -4.12 3.43
CA GLU A 373 3.72 -2.98 3.89
C GLU A 373 2.87 -1.75 4.23
N ASN A 374 1.66 -1.65 3.67
CA ASN A 374 0.71 -0.56 3.96
C ASN A 374 0.41 -0.36 5.45
N ASN A 375 0.69 -1.36 6.28
CA ASN A 375 0.36 -1.35 7.70
C ASN A 375 1.48 -0.78 8.59
N GLU A 376 2.67 -0.53 8.04
CA GLU A 376 3.83 -0.08 8.84
C GLU A 376 3.77 1.41 9.22
N THR A 377 3.00 2.23 8.50
CA THR A 377 2.98 3.68 8.72
C THR A 377 1.62 4.20 9.15
N LYS A 378 1.44 4.32 10.46
CA LYS A 378 0.23 4.92 11.04
C LYS A 378 0.04 6.37 10.58
N SER A 379 -1.18 6.72 10.20
CA SER A 379 -1.57 8.10 9.90
C SER A 379 -1.42 9.03 11.12
N LYS A 380 -1.35 10.34 10.90
CA LYS A 380 -1.31 11.31 12.01
C LYS A 380 -2.55 11.20 12.90
N GLN A 381 -3.72 10.90 12.31
CA GLN A 381 -4.96 10.70 13.05
C GLN A 381 -4.90 9.46 13.94
N GLU A 382 -4.34 8.35 13.47
CA GLU A 382 -4.15 7.14 14.28
C GLU A 382 -3.17 7.38 15.44
N LYS A 383 -2.04 8.05 15.17
CA LYS A 383 -1.09 8.48 16.22
C LYS A 383 -1.75 9.41 17.24
N PHE A 384 -2.64 10.31 16.78
CA PHE A 384 -3.39 11.19 17.65
C PHE A 384 -4.33 10.41 18.57
N ILE A 385 -5.01 9.38 18.08
CA ILE A 385 -5.93 8.58 18.88
C ILE A 385 -5.19 7.80 19.96
N THR A 386 -4.11 7.12 19.62
CA THR A 386 -3.29 6.39 20.61
C THR A 386 -2.82 7.34 21.72
N LYS A 387 -2.32 8.51 21.35
CA LYS A 387 -1.93 9.53 22.33
C LYS A 387 -3.13 10.10 23.12
N PHE A 388 -4.27 10.29 22.48
CA PHE A 388 -5.48 10.76 23.12
C PHE A 388 -6.00 9.77 24.15
N SER A 389 -6.12 8.49 23.81
CA SER A 389 -6.59 7.43 24.72
C SER A 389 -5.73 7.35 25.99
N HIS A 390 -4.42 7.46 25.85
CA HIS A 390 -3.48 7.42 26.99
C HIS A 390 -3.73 8.50 28.02
N TYR A 391 -4.11 9.72 27.63
CA TYR A 391 -4.39 10.83 28.56
C TYR A 391 -5.88 10.92 28.94
N TYR A 392 -6.77 10.55 28.03
CA TYR A 392 -8.21 10.70 28.19
C TYR A 392 -8.74 9.80 29.32
N THR A 393 -8.41 8.52 29.31
CA THR A 393 -8.97 7.55 30.25
C THR A 393 -8.64 7.85 31.71
N PRO A 394 -7.39 8.15 32.12
CA PRO A 394 -7.09 8.58 33.49
C PRO A 394 -7.82 9.86 33.89
N THR A 395 -7.90 10.84 32.96
CA THR A 395 -8.58 12.12 33.24
C THR A 395 -10.06 11.92 33.54
N VAL A 396 -10.72 11.06 32.77
CA VAL A 396 -12.13 10.73 32.95
C VAL A 396 -12.39 10.06 34.29
N VAL A 397 -11.53 9.12 34.69
CA VAL A 397 -11.66 8.44 36.00
C VAL A 397 -11.55 9.46 37.15
N VAL A 398 -10.60 10.38 37.08
CA VAL A 398 -10.48 11.46 38.09
C VAL A 398 -11.74 12.33 38.11
N LEU A 399 -12.26 12.70 36.93
CA LEU A 399 -13.50 13.48 36.84
C LEU A 399 -14.72 12.71 37.40
N ALA A 400 -14.81 11.41 37.15
CA ALA A 400 -15.88 10.57 37.70
C ALA A 400 -15.85 10.54 39.24
N VAL A 401 -14.67 10.41 39.84
CA VAL A 401 -14.50 10.50 41.30
C VAL A 401 -14.91 11.88 41.82
N LEU A 402 -14.54 12.95 41.11
CA LEU A 402 -14.97 14.30 41.47
C LEU A 402 -16.49 14.47 41.39
N VAL A 403 -17.15 13.93 40.35
CA VAL A 403 -18.61 13.91 40.21
C VAL A 403 -19.22 13.14 41.38
N ALA A 404 -18.71 11.98 41.78
CA ALA A 404 -19.18 11.22 42.92
C ALA A 404 -19.17 12.09 44.20
N ILE A 405 -18.03 12.75 44.48
CA ILE A 405 -17.85 13.59 45.68
C ILE A 405 -18.78 14.82 45.66
N VAL A 406 -18.75 15.57 44.57
CA VAL A 406 -19.53 16.84 44.46
C VAL A 406 -21.03 16.55 44.55
N VAL A 407 -21.52 15.51 43.83
CA VAL A 407 -22.94 15.16 43.86
C VAL A 407 -23.35 14.65 45.25
N SER A 408 -22.53 13.77 45.86
CA SER A 408 -22.80 13.28 47.22
C SER A 408 -22.92 14.39 48.25
N LEU A 409 -22.02 15.40 48.16
CA LEU A 409 -22.06 16.58 49.04
C LEU A 409 -23.25 17.51 48.75
N ALA A 410 -23.59 17.72 47.49
CA ALA A 410 -24.68 18.60 47.06
C ALA A 410 -26.06 18.02 47.37
N THR A 411 -26.24 16.70 47.21
CA THR A 411 -27.52 16.02 47.41
C THR A 411 -27.67 15.42 48.81
N GLY A 412 -26.56 15.28 49.56
CA GLY A 412 -26.53 14.56 50.85
C GLY A 412 -26.71 13.05 50.69
N ASN A 413 -26.67 12.51 49.47
CA ASN A 413 -26.90 11.13 49.15
C ASN A 413 -25.71 10.49 48.39
N VAL A 414 -24.95 9.63 49.07
CA VAL A 414 -23.78 8.97 48.51
C VAL A 414 -24.15 8.03 47.34
N ASN A 415 -25.29 7.38 47.41
CA ASN A 415 -25.75 6.47 46.35
C ASN A 415 -26.02 7.23 45.04
N GLU A 416 -26.56 8.42 45.10
CA GLU A 416 -26.79 9.29 43.96
C GLU A 416 -25.42 9.71 43.32
N GLY A 417 -24.44 10.04 44.16
CA GLY A 417 -23.08 10.36 43.71
C GLY A 417 -22.42 9.21 42.99
N ILE A 418 -22.50 8.00 43.55
CA ILE A 418 -21.96 6.77 42.93
C ILE A 418 -22.65 6.49 41.60
N TYR A 419 -23.97 6.55 41.56
CA TYR A 419 -24.75 6.30 40.35
C TYR A 419 -24.33 7.23 39.20
N ARG A 420 -24.25 8.53 39.45
CA ARG A 420 -23.84 9.51 38.42
C ARG A 420 -22.41 9.34 38.00
N ALA A 421 -21.50 9.00 38.91
CA ALA A 421 -20.12 8.70 38.57
C ALA A 421 -20.00 7.48 37.67
N CYS A 422 -20.76 6.41 37.96
CA CYS A 422 -20.79 5.23 37.13
C CYS A 422 -21.41 5.47 35.75
N THR A 423 -22.50 6.24 35.68
CA THR A 423 -23.07 6.70 34.41
C THR A 423 -22.05 7.51 33.61
N PHE A 424 -21.30 8.40 34.27
CA PHE A 424 -20.22 9.19 33.65
C PHE A 424 -19.11 8.31 33.11
N LEU A 425 -18.68 7.26 33.84
CA LEU A 425 -17.66 6.29 33.37
C LEU A 425 -18.12 5.51 32.14
N VAL A 426 -19.37 5.03 32.13
CA VAL A 426 -19.92 4.31 30.96
C VAL A 426 -19.93 5.18 29.70
N ILE A 427 -20.34 6.46 29.82
CA ILE A 427 -20.35 7.38 28.69
C ILE A 427 -18.93 7.63 28.13
N SER A 428 -17.92 7.44 28.94
CA SER A 428 -16.56 7.90 28.67
C SER A 428 -15.76 6.99 27.73
N CYS A 429 -16.24 5.77 27.39
CA CYS A 429 -15.51 4.88 26.48
C CYS A 429 -15.24 5.57 25.14
N PRO A 430 -13.99 5.66 24.64
CA PRO A 430 -13.68 6.26 23.34
C PRO A 430 -13.91 5.31 22.15
N CYS A 431 -14.70 4.22 22.31
CA CYS A 431 -14.85 3.11 21.36
C CYS A 431 -15.15 3.56 19.93
N ALA A 432 -16.07 4.53 19.75
CA ALA A 432 -16.40 5.08 18.44
C ALA A 432 -15.20 5.72 17.71
N LEU A 433 -14.28 6.34 18.46
CA LEU A 433 -13.10 7.01 17.91
C LEU A 433 -12.01 5.99 17.53
N VAL A 434 -11.73 5.04 18.45
CA VAL A 434 -10.65 4.06 18.30
C VAL A 434 -10.88 3.17 17.08
N ILE A 435 -12.12 2.88 16.73
CA ILE A 435 -12.47 1.97 15.64
C ILE A 435 -12.75 2.67 14.34
N SER A 436 -13.53 3.77 14.37
CA SER A 436 -14.02 4.38 13.13
C SER A 436 -12.93 5.05 12.30
N ILE A 437 -11.81 5.45 12.90
CA ILE A 437 -10.77 6.18 12.19
C ILE A 437 -9.88 5.21 11.41
N PRO A 438 -9.24 4.18 12.02
CA PRO A 438 -8.55 3.17 11.23
C PRO A 438 -9.45 2.59 10.14
N LEU A 439 -10.70 2.24 10.47
CA LEU A 439 -11.67 1.73 9.52
C LEU A 439 -11.92 2.69 8.34
N SER A 440 -11.93 4.01 8.56
CA SER A 440 -12.07 4.99 7.48
C SER A 440 -10.90 4.96 6.51
N PHE A 441 -9.67 4.88 7.01
CA PHE A 441 -8.48 4.76 6.18
C PHE A 441 -8.47 3.44 5.42
N PHE A 442 -8.72 2.32 6.09
CA PHE A 442 -8.75 1.00 5.47
C PHE A 442 -9.83 0.88 4.40
N ALA A 443 -11.06 1.30 4.70
CA ALA A 443 -12.14 1.28 3.72
C ALA A 443 -11.85 2.17 2.51
N GLY A 444 -11.18 3.31 2.74
CA GLY A 444 -10.81 4.22 1.66
C GLY A 444 -9.68 3.69 0.78
N ILE A 445 -8.64 3.13 1.37
CA ILE A 445 -7.51 2.50 0.67
C ILE A 445 -8.00 1.24 -0.07
N GLY A 446 -8.79 0.38 0.59
CA GLY A 446 -9.40 -0.78 -0.05
C GLY A 446 -10.27 -0.41 -1.25
N GLY A 447 -11.03 0.68 -1.14
CA GLY A 447 -11.80 1.21 -2.27
C GLY A 447 -10.93 1.65 -3.45
N LEU A 448 -9.75 2.25 -3.21
CA LEU A 448 -8.77 2.60 -4.24
C LEU A 448 -8.17 1.34 -4.89
N SER A 449 -7.78 0.36 -4.08
CA SER A 449 -7.18 -0.88 -4.56
C SER A 449 -8.13 -1.67 -5.48
N MET A 450 -9.44 -1.71 -5.17
CA MET A 450 -10.48 -2.29 -6.05
C MET A 450 -10.58 -1.61 -7.42
N HIS A 451 -10.01 -0.42 -7.58
CA HIS A 451 -9.98 0.33 -8.83
C HIS A 451 -8.58 0.36 -9.47
N GLY A 452 -7.69 -0.55 -9.05
CA GLY A 452 -6.33 -0.62 -9.58
C GLY A 452 -5.44 0.55 -9.16
N ILE A 453 -5.67 1.12 -7.98
CA ILE A 453 -4.84 2.19 -7.39
C ILE A 453 -4.30 1.68 -6.06
N MET A 454 -3.01 1.43 -5.99
CA MET A 454 -2.36 0.90 -4.80
C MET A 454 -1.59 1.99 -4.07
N LEU A 455 -1.76 2.09 -2.76
CA LEU A 455 -1.05 3.01 -1.89
C LEU A 455 -0.11 2.22 -0.98
N LYS A 456 1.09 2.72 -0.72
CA LYS A 456 2.05 2.09 0.20
C LYS A 456 1.78 2.36 1.68
N GLY A 457 0.84 3.23 2.05
CA GLY A 457 0.54 3.47 3.46
C GLY A 457 -0.56 4.48 3.74
N ALA A 458 -1.15 4.39 4.92
CA ALA A 458 -2.18 5.31 5.37
C ALA A 458 -1.66 6.75 5.57
N ASN A 459 -0.38 6.92 5.91
CA ASN A 459 0.29 8.22 6.03
C ASN A 459 0.32 9.00 4.71
N TYR A 460 0.35 8.31 3.56
CA TYR A 460 0.32 8.97 2.25
C TYR A 460 -1.03 9.58 1.90
N VAL A 461 -2.13 9.03 2.44
CA VAL A 461 -3.48 9.58 2.22
C VAL A 461 -3.55 11.07 2.61
N GLU A 462 -2.93 11.44 3.73
CA GLU A 462 -2.90 12.83 4.18
C GLU A 462 -2.11 13.72 3.22
N LYS A 463 -0.92 13.28 2.84
CA LYS A 463 -0.07 14.02 1.89
C LYS A 463 -0.76 14.17 0.52
N ILE A 464 -1.39 13.09 0.02
CA ILE A 464 -2.14 13.12 -1.25
C ILE A 464 -3.28 14.14 -1.19
N ALA A 465 -3.99 14.26 -0.08
CA ALA A 465 -5.06 15.24 0.07
C ALA A 465 -4.54 16.69 0.07
N GLU A 466 -3.28 16.91 0.45
CA GLU A 466 -2.61 18.22 0.53
C GLU A 466 -1.84 18.61 -0.73
N ILE A 467 -1.77 17.76 -1.78
CA ILE A 467 -1.06 18.05 -3.03
C ILE A 467 -1.47 19.41 -3.58
N ARG A 468 -0.48 20.25 -3.86
CA ARG A 468 -0.64 21.56 -4.51
C ARG A 468 -0.16 21.57 -5.94
N THR A 469 0.97 20.91 -6.21
CA THR A 469 1.58 20.87 -7.55
C THR A 469 1.78 19.42 -7.97
N ILE A 470 1.47 19.14 -9.23
CA ILE A 470 1.70 17.83 -9.85
C ILE A 470 2.69 18.05 -11.01
N VAL A 471 3.82 17.39 -10.92
CA VAL A 471 4.88 17.39 -11.93
C VAL A 471 4.79 16.09 -12.71
N PHE A 472 4.61 16.19 -14.01
CA PHE A 472 4.52 15.06 -14.93
C PHE A 472 5.81 14.88 -15.70
N ASP A 473 6.30 13.65 -15.79
CA ASP A 473 7.20 13.31 -16.89
C ASP A 473 6.43 13.31 -18.22
N LYS A 474 7.13 13.52 -19.33
CA LYS A 474 6.50 13.49 -20.66
C LYS A 474 6.38 12.06 -21.18
N THR A 475 7.52 11.39 -21.35
CA THR A 475 7.65 10.14 -22.11
C THR A 475 7.13 8.95 -21.30
N GLY A 476 6.25 8.12 -21.88
CA GLY A 476 5.64 6.99 -21.18
C GLY A 476 4.57 7.38 -20.13
N THR A 477 4.48 8.67 -19.77
CA THR A 477 3.54 9.20 -18.77
C THR A 477 2.40 9.99 -19.41
N LEU A 478 2.69 11.16 -20.00
CA LEU A 478 1.69 11.92 -20.76
C LEU A 478 1.55 11.42 -22.20
N THR A 479 2.58 10.77 -22.69
CA THR A 479 2.63 10.12 -24.01
C THR A 479 2.69 8.60 -23.83
N THR A 480 2.44 7.86 -24.91
CA THR A 480 2.49 6.39 -24.90
C THR A 480 3.91 5.83 -24.89
N GLY A 481 4.93 6.68 -25.13
CA GLY A 481 6.31 6.24 -25.38
C GLY A 481 6.49 5.49 -26.71
N GLN A 482 5.44 5.42 -27.52
CA GLN A 482 5.46 4.81 -28.83
C GLN A 482 5.46 5.88 -29.90
N PHE A 483 6.40 5.77 -30.84
CA PHE A 483 6.42 6.64 -31.99
C PHE A 483 5.38 6.22 -33.01
N GLU A 484 4.74 7.20 -33.65
CA GLU A 484 3.88 6.99 -34.81
C GLU A 484 4.37 7.83 -35.97
N VAL A 485 4.21 7.31 -37.19
CA VAL A 485 4.48 8.08 -38.41
C VAL A 485 3.40 9.15 -38.55
N SER A 486 3.78 10.39 -38.26
CA SER A 486 2.86 11.52 -38.28
C SER A 486 2.66 12.07 -39.69
N GLN A 487 3.74 12.20 -40.45
CA GLN A 487 3.70 12.78 -41.79
C GLN A 487 4.89 12.31 -42.64
N LEU A 488 4.66 12.18 -43.95
CA LEU A 488 5.72 12.02 -44.96
C LEU A 488 5.98 13.37 -45.62
N LEU A 489 7.23 13.81 -45.56
CA LEU A 489 7.66 15.15 -46.02
C LEU A 489 8.50 15.03 -47.29
N ASP A 490 8.25 15.93 -48.26
CA ASP A 490 8.96 16.01 -49.53
C ASP A 490 9.07 14.66 -50.26
N SER A 491 8.06 13.76 -50.03
CA SER A 491 8.01 12.42 -50.62
C SER A 491 7.58 12.49 -52.08
N LEU A 492 8.32 11.83 -52.95
CA LEU A 492 7.97 11.66 -54.36
C LEU A 492 7.06 10.46 -54.60
N ASP A 493 7.14 9.45 -53.75
CA ASP A 493 6.36 8.21 -53.75
C ASP A 493 6.34 7.68 -52.32
N ASP A 494 5.21 7.87 -51.64
CA ASP A 494 5.00 7.50 -50.24
C ASP A 494 5.13 5.99 -50.03
N THR A 495 4.66 5.20 -50.97
CA THR A 495 4.71 3.72 -50.89
C THR A 495 6.15 3.23 -50.96
N LYS A 496 6.93 3.79 -51.91
CA LYS A 496 8.36 3.48 -52.07
C LYS A 496 9.16 3.94 -50.84
N LEU A 497 8.91 5.15 -50.36
CA LEU A 497 9.57 5.72 -49.19
C LEU A 497 9.39 4.79 -47.96
N MET A 498 8.15 4.43 -47.64
CA MET A 498 7.83 3.56 -46.52
C MET A 498 8.41 2.16 -46.71
N LYS A 499 8.36 1.59 -47.92
CA LYS A 499 8.98 0.30 -48.22
C LYS A 499 10.47 0.31 -47.91
N LEU A 500 11.21 1.26 -48.43
CA LEU A 500 12.67 1.31 -48.25
C LEU A 500 13.05 1.54 -46.79
N ALA A 501 12.31 2.39 -46.07
CA ALA A 501 12.49 2.59 -44.63
C ALA A 501 12.22 1.32 -43.84
N ALA A 502 11.11 0.60 -44.10
CA ALA A 502 10.77 -0.63 -43.39
C ALA A 502 11.79 -1.76 -43.65
N TYR A 503 12.30 -1.87 -44.88
CA TYR A 503 13.35 -2.84 -45.21
C TYR A 503 14.67 -2.51 -44.48
N ALA A 504 15.08 -1.25 -44.40
CA ALA A 504 16.29 -0.86 -43.68
C ALA A 504 16.15 -1.12 -42.17
N GLU A 505 15.00 -0.82 -41.59
CA GLU A 505 14.72 -0.94 -40.16
C GLU A 505 14.32 -2.36 -39.72
N SER A 506 14.28 -3.34 -40.68
CA SER A 506 13.76 -4.69 -40.40
C SER A 506 14.55 -5.52 -39.39
N TYR A 507 15.80 -5.15 -39.12
CA TYR A 507 16.67 -5.81 -38.13
C TYR A 507 16.83 -4.97 -36.85
N SER A 508 16.24 -3.78 -36.79
CA SER A 508 16.35 -2.87 -35.64
C SER A 508 15.20 -3.08 -34.66
N ASN A 509 15.53 -3.20 -33.38
CA ASN A 509 14.55 -3.22 -32.29
C ASN A 509 14.21 -1.82 -31.74
N HIS A 510 14.73 -0.77 -32.37
CA HIS A 510 14.52 0.61 -31.94
C HIS A 510 13.03 1.01 -32.05
N PRO A 511 12.44 1.78 -31.10
CA PRO A 511 11.04 2.21 -31.17
C PRO A 511 10.66 2.89 -32.49
N ILE A 512 11.59 3.64 -33.10
CA ILE A 512 11.42 4.24 -34.42
C ILE A 512 11.23 3.18 -35.52
N ALA A 513 12.03 2.13 -35.47
CA ALA A 513 11.95 1.02 -36.42
C ALA A 513 10.61 0.30 -36.34
N LYS A 514 10.15 0.02 -35.12
CA LYS A 514 8.84 -0.59 -34.87
C LYS A 514 7.69 0.27 -35.43
N ALA A 515 7.74 1.58 -35.23
CA ALA A 515 6.75 2.50 -35.77
C ALA A 515 6.69 2.51 -37.30
N ILE A 516 7.85 2.47 -37.97
CA ILE A 516 7.94 2.42 -39.43
C ILE A 516 7.42 1.07 -39.95
N GLN A 517 7.81 -0.05 -39.33
CA GLN A 517 7.37 -1.38 -39.71
C GLN A 517 5.85 -1.55 -39.54
N TYR A 518 5.31 -1.08 -38.39
CA TYR A 518 3.87 -1.12 -38.13
C TYR A 518 3.05 -0.34 -39.18
N THR A 519 3.56 0.81 -39.61
CA THR A 519 2.90 1.65 -40.60
C THR A 519 2.97 1.03 -42.00
N TYR A 520 4.06 0.29 -42.32
CA TYR A 520 4.23 -0.35 -43.63
C TYR A 520 3.27 -1.52 -43.88
N GLN A 521 2.88 -2.28 -42.86
CA GLN A 521 1.87 -3.37 -42.85
C GLN A 521 2.09 -4.52 -43.87
N ASN A 522 3.17 -4.52 -44.65
CA ASN A 522 3.49 -5.60 -45.58
C ASN A 522 4.66 -6.42 -45.03
N GLU A 523 4.71 -7.70 -45.42
CA GLU A 523 5.83 -8.55 -45.09
C GLU A 523 7.14 -8.03 -45.72
N VAL A 524 8.20 -7.99 -44.92
CA VAL A 524 9.53 -7.63 -45.37
C VAL A 524 10.32 -8.88 -45.73
N ASP A 525 10.65 -9.02 -47.00
CA ASP A 525 11.48 -10.12 -47.50
C ASP A 525 12.96 -9.82 -47.20
N GLN A 526 13.43 -10.24 -46.06
CA GLN A 526 14.81 -10.00 -45.60
C GLN A 526 15.87 -10.63 -46.52
N THR A 527 15.52 -11.61 -47.36
CA THR A 527 16.44 -12.25 -48.28
C THR A 527 16.95 -11.29 -49.39
N LYS A 528 16.23 -10.18 -49.62
CA LYS A 528 16.61 -9.13 -50.59
C LYS A 528 17.60 -8.12 -50.07
N ILE A 529 17.89 -8.19 -48.76
CA ILE A 529 18.80 -7.22 -48.10
C ILE A 529 20.23 -7.81 -48.09
N SER A 530 21.18 -7.01 -48.48
CA SER A 530 22.62 -7.28 -48.35
C SER A 530 23.36 -6.08 -47.79
N ASP A 531 24.60 -6.28 -47.34
CA ASP A 531 25.52 -5.26 -46.85
C ASP A 531 24.89 -4.29 -45.80
N MET A 532 24.18 -4.86 -44.86
CA MET A 532 23.58 -4.07 -43.76
C MET A 532 24.67 -3.51 -42.83
N GLN A 533 24.65 -2.23 -42.58
CA GLN A 533 25.53 -1.52 -41.66
C GLN A 533 24.71 -0.56 -40.79
N GLU A 534 24.67 -0.79 -39.49
CA GLU A 534 24.17 0.17 -38.54
C GLU A 534 25.27 1.13 -38.13
N ILE A 535 25.05 2.46 -38.31
CA ILE A 535 26.00 3.51 -37.98
C ILE A 535 25.50 4.22 -36.73
N ALA A 536 26.19 3.97 -35.60
CA ALA A 536 25.79 4.51 -34.30
C ALA A 536 25.56 6.02 -34.33
N GLY A 537 24.39 6.46 -33.87
CA GLY A 537 23.98 7.84 -33.82
C GLY A 537 23.77 8.51 -35.23
N ARG A 538 23.65 7.71 -36.27
CA ARG A 538 23.41 8.18 -37.67
C ARG A 538 22.18 7.53 -38.29
N GLY A 539 22.11 6.17 -38.32
CA GLY A 539 21.07 5.40 -38.98
C GLY A 539 21.60 4.12 -39.59
N ILE A 540 20.90 3.60 -40.59
CA ILE A 540 21.16 2.29 -41.20
C ILE A 540 21.41 2.47 -42.71
N SER A 541 22.44 1.78 -43.22
CA SER A 541 22.73 1.61 -44.62
C SER A 541 22.51 0.16 -45.02
N ILE A 542 21.75 -0.08 -46.07
CA ILE A 542 21.54 -1.43 -46.64
C ILE A 542 21.73 -1.39 -48.17
N THR A 543 22.00 -2.52 -48.78
CA THR A 543 21.85 -2.74 -50.20
C THR A 543 20.59 -3.58 -50.46
N LEU A 544 19.59 -2.96 -51.12
CA LEU A 544 18.34 -3.62 -51.48
C LEU A 544 18.21 -3.74 -52.99
N GLU A 545 18.12 -4.94 -53.53
CA GLU A 545 17.99 -5.22 -54.98
C GLU A 545 19.10 -4.49 -55.83
N ASN A 546 20.33 -4.44 -55.32
CA ASN A 546 21.53 -3.78 -55.87
C ASN A 546 21.53 -2.21 -55.79
N HIS A 547 20.57 -1.61 -55.06
CA HIS A 547 20.55 -0.21 -54.77
C HIS A 547 20.98 0.08 -53.35
N GLN A 548 21.82 1.08 -53.15
CA GLN A 548 22.20 1.54 -51.82
C GLN A 548 21.07 2.37 -51.20
N VAL A 549 20.54 1.93 -50.05
CA VAL A 549 19.49 2.62 -49.31
C VAL A 549 20.08 3.15 -47.99
N LEU A 550 19.89 4.43 -47.73
CA LEU A 550 20.30 5.09 -46.51
C LEU A 550 19.04 5.55 -45.76
N VAL A 551 18.92 5.12 -44.50
CA VAL A 551 17.83 5.52 -43.63
C VAL A 551 18.42 6.05 -42.32
N GLY A 552 18.17 7.31 -41.97
CA GLY A 552 18.76 7.88 -40.76
C GLY A 552 18.54 9.38 -40.61
N ASN A 553 19.35 10.00 -39.76
CA ASN A 553 19.22 11.42 -39.47
C ASN A 553 19.86 12.33 -40.58
N TYR A 554 19.63 13.64 -40.48
CA TYR A 554 20.18 14.63 -41.43
C TYR A 554 21.69 14.53 -41.58
N LYS A 555 22.44 14.30 -40.48
CA LYS A 555 23.89 14.20 -40.52
C LYS A 555 24.36 13.03 -41.40
N MET A 556 23.67 11.89 -41.33
CA MET A 556 23.97 10.74 -42.21
C MET A 556 23.80 11.10 -43.69
N MET A 557 22.76 11.84 -44.03
CA MET A 557 22.52 12.25 -45.42
C MET A 557 23.65 13.17 -45.93
N VAL A 558 24.03 14.17 -45.13
CA VAL A 558 25.10 15.12 -45.49
C VAL A 558 26.46 14.41 -45.63
N GLU A 559 26.80 13.49 -44.70
CA GLU A 559 28.07 12.75 -44.75
C GLU A 559 28.18 11.82 -45.96
N ASN A 560 27.05 11.33 -46.49
CA ASN A 560 27.00 10.49 -47.68
C ASN A 560 26.75 11.31 -48.99
N GLY A 561 26.76 12.64 -48.92
CA GLY A 561 26.62 13.52 -50.08
C GLY A 561 25.21 13.56 -50.66
N VAL A 562 24.19 13.29 -49.85
CA VAL A 562 22.79 13.43 -50.25
C VAL A 562 22.36 14.88 -50.04
N ASP A 563 21.89 15.53 -51.08
CA ASP A 563 21.33 16.88 -51.01
C ASP A 563 19.89 16.82 -50.50
N CYS A 564 19.65 17.30 -49.27
CA CYS A 564 18.34 17.32 -48.63
C CYS A 564 18.19 18.55 -47.73
N LYS A 565 16.94 18.94 -47.52
CA LYS A 565 16.60 20.05 -46.61
C LYS A 565 16.65 19.59 -45.16
N GLN A 566 17.24 20.38 -44.27
CA GLN A 566 17.10 20.15 -42.83
C GLN A 566 15.79 20.72 -42.35
N TYR A 567 14.94 19.85 -41.76
CA TYR A 567 13.71 20.26 -41.06
C TYR A 567 14.06 20.75 -39.67
N LYS A 568 13.36 21.80 -39.21
CA LYS A 568 13.60 22.46 -37.92
C LYS A 568 12.38 22.48 -37.02
N GLU A 569 11.25 21.99 -37.52
CA GLU A 569 10.04 21.84 -36.67
C GLU A 569 10.24 20.76 -35.62
N PRO A 570 9.55 20.83 -34.48
CA PRO A 570 9.65 19.81 -33.44
C PRO A 570 9.25 18.43 -33.94
N GLY A 571 10.11 17.41 -33.71
CA GLY A 571 9.84 16.03 -34.10
C GLY A 571 11.09 15.21 -34.37
N THR A 572 10.92 13.92 -34.52
CA THR A 572 11.98 12.97 -34.91
C THR A 572 11.91 12.73 -36.41
N TYR A 573 12.96 13.05 -37.10
CA TYR A 573 13.05 12.99 -38.56
C TYR A 573 13.90 11.82 -39.02
N VAL A 574 13.33 10.93 -39.84
CA VAL A 574 14.03 9.83 -40.49
C VAL A 574 14.07 10.11 -42.00
N TYR A 575 15.26 10.44 -42.48
CA TYR A 575 15.53 10.73 -43.92
C TYR A 575 15.77 9.42 -44.65
N VAL A 576 15.25 9.32 -45.85
CA VAL A 576 15.45 8.15 -46.72
C VAL A 576 16.05 8.58 -48.04
N ALA A 577 17.10 7.89 -48.46
CA ALA A 577 17.74 8.12 -49.74
C ALA A 577 18.09 6.79 -50.43
N GLU A 578 18.04 6.76 -51.75
CA GLU A 578 18.41 5.64 -52.61
C GLU A 578 19.48 6.14 -53.61
N ASP A 579 20.61 5.45 -53.70
CA ASP A 579 21.72 5.81 -54.59
C ASP A 579 22.12 7.28 -54.52
N ARG A 580 22.21 7.82 -53.29
CA ARG A 580 22.47 9.25 -52.96
C ARG A 580 21.40 10.24 -53.42
N ARG A 581 20.24 9.74 -53.86
CA ARG A 581 19.10 10.59 -54.19
C ARG A 581 18.15 10.61 -53.02
N PHE A 582 17.85 11.81 -52.52
CA PHE A 582 16.85 12.02 -51.48
C PHE A 582 15.46 11.65 -52.01
N LEU A 583 14.72 10.79 -51.25
CA LEU A 583 13.37 10.36 -51.62
C LEU A 583 12.30 11.02 -50.78
N GLY A 584 12.64 11.38 -49.55
CA GLY A 584 11.71 12.02 -48.60
C GLY A 584 12.15 11.81 -47.16
N CYS A 585 11.37 12.36 -46.26
CA CYS A 585 11.62 12.29 -44.84
C CYS A 585 10.34 11.84 -44.09
N ILE A 586 10.52 10.97 -43.14
CA ILE A 586 9.43 10.48 -42.25
C ILE A 586 9.49 11.26 -40.96
N LEU A 587 8.41 11.97 -40.62
CA LEU A 587 8.24 12.64 -39.33
C LEU A 587 7.55 11.70 -38.38
N LEU A 588 8.25 11.37 -37.32
CA LEU A 588 7.69 10.57 -36.20
C LEU A 588 7.45 11.48 -35.02
N LYS A 589 6.32 11.25 -34.35
CA LYS A 589 5.95 11.92 -33.08
C LYS A 589 5.57 10.88 -32.05
N ASP A 590 5.89 11.17 -30.79
CA ASP A 590 5.41 10.40 -29.66
C ASP A 590 3.95 10.77 -29.42
N THR A 591 3.09 9.76 -29.31
CA THR A 591 1.65 9.95 -29.27
C THR A 591 1.18 10.31 -27.86
N ILE A 592 0.43 11.41 -27.74
CA ILE A 592 -0.19 11.80 -26.47
C ILE A 592 -1.30 10.79 -26.12
N LYS A 593 -1.33 10.35 -24.86
CA LYS A 593 -2.37 9.44 -24.36
C LYS A 593 -3.78 10.08 -24.51
N LYS A 594 -4.76 9.30 -24.92
CA LYS A 594 -6.13 9.77 -25.22
C LYS A 594 -6.80 10.45 -24.02
N ASP A 595 -6.46 10.02 -22.81
CA ASP A 595 -7.01 10.55 -21.56
C ASP A 595 -6.20 11.70 -20.96
N ALA A 596 -4.98 11.97 -21.45
CA ALA A 596 -4.09 13.00 -20.89
C ALA A 596 -4.71 14.40 -20.86
N ALA A 597 -5.33 14.84 -21.96
CA ALA A 597 -5.98 16.15 -22.02
C ALA A 597 -7.16 16.26 -21.02
N SER A 598 -7.95 15.19 -20.86
CA SER A 598 -9.05 15.14 -19.89
C SER A 598 -8.51 15.20 -18.45
N ALA A 599 -7.52 14.37 -18.13
CA ALA A 599 -6.91 14.30 -16.81
C ALA A 599 -6.28 15.66 -16.40
N ILE A 600 -5.46 16.24 -17.27
CA ILE A 600 -4.85 17.54 -17.01
C ILE A 600 -5.91 18.64 -16.83
N ASN A 601 -6.97 18.65 -17.63
CA ASN A 601 -8.05 19.64 -17.48
C ASN A 601 -8.81 19.50 -16.16
N HIS A 602 -8.98 18.30 -15.63
CA HIS A 602 -9.58 18.09 -14.32
C HIS A 602 -8.64 18.53 -13.19
N LEU A 603 -7.39 18.11 -13.25
CA LEU A 603 -6.39 18.41 -12.22
C LEU A 603 -6.07 19.91 -12.11
N LYS A 604 -5.99 20.62 -13.23
CA LYS A 604 -5.73 22.08 -13.28
C LYS A 604 -6.77 22.95 -12.56
N ARG A 605 -7.95 22.43 -12.30
CA ARG A 605 -8.98 23.19 -11.56
C ARG A 605 -8.58 23.47 -10.12
N ASN A 606 -7.78 22.57 -9.52
CA ASN A 606 -7.46 22.60 -8.10
C ASN A 606 -5.96 22.52 -7.80
N HIS A 607 -5.13 22.17 -8.79
CA HIS A 607 -3.70 21.92 -8.64
C HIS A 607 -2.91 22.60 -9.76
N ALA A 608 -1.69 23.04 -9.45
CA ALA A 608 -0.74 23.45 -10.47
C ALA A 608 -0.21 22.21 -11.18
N CYS A 609 -0.20 22.22 -12.53
CA CYS A 609 0.35 21.14 -13.34
C CYS A 609 1.61 21.64 -14.06
N MET A 610 2.69 20.87 -13.98
CA MET A 610 3.98 21.13 -14.61
C MET A 610 4.41 19.92 -15.42
N MET A 611 5.20 20.13 -16.45
CA MET A 611 5.82 19.06 -17.23
C MET A 611 7.33 19.22 -17.20
N VAL A 612 8.05 18.14 -16.98
CA VAL A 612 9.51 18.06 -17.06
C VAL A 612 9.89 16.91 -17.99
N SER A 613 10.90 17.09 -18.84
CA SER A 613 11.35 16.05 -19.78
C SER A 613 12.81 16.25 -20.18
N GLY A 614 13.48 15.15 -20.53
CA GLY A 614 14.80 15.19 -21.18
C GLY A 614 14.77 15.57 -22.66
N ASP A 615 13.58 15.57 -23.27
CA ASP A 615 13.42 15.94 -24.68
C ASP A 615 13.67 17.44 -24.93
N ALA A 616 13.93 17.77 -26.18
CA ALA A 616 14.17 19.16 -26.58
C ALA A 616 13.00 20.07 -26.15
N GLU A 617 13.36 21.30 -25.74
CA GLU A 617 12.41 22.28 -25.20
C GLU A 617 11.25 22.54 -26.17
N GLU A 618 11.52 22.60 -27.48
CA GLU A 618 10.52 22.87 -28.53
C GLU A 618 9.45 21.76 -28.60
N ILE A 619 9.86 20.49 -28.46
CA ILE A 619 8.95 19.34 -28.45
C ILE A 619 8.08 19.39 -27.18
N CYS A 620 8.69 19.70 -26.04
CA CYS A 620 7.98 19.83 -24.78
C CYS A 620 6.94 20.95 -24.80
N GLN A 621 7.29 22.09 -25.41
CA GLN A 621 6.39 23.24 -25.59
C GLN A 621 5.17 22.89 -26.47
N GLU A 622 5.36 22.11 -27.55
CA GLU A 622 4.25 21.65 -28.40
C GLU A 622 3.26 20.78 -27.61
N VAL A 623 3.77 19.74 -26.93
CA VAL A 623 2.94 18.82 -26.11
C VAL A 623 2.25 19.58 -24.98
N GLY A 624 2.98 20.45 -24.28
CA GLY A 624 2.42 21.23 -23.18
C GLY A 624 1.33 22.20 -23.64
N LYS A 625 1.48 22.81 -24.79
CA LYS A 625 0.45 23.67 -25.39
C LYS A 625 -0.80 22.90 -25.77
N GLU A 626 -0.66 21.69 -26.31
CA GLU A 626 -1.78 20.83 -26.65
C GLU A 626 -2.54 20.38 -25.39
N LEU A 627 -1.82 20.01 -24.33
CA LEU A 627 -2.41 19.63 -23.03
C LEU A 627 -2.82 20.86 -22.19
N GLY A 628 -2.42 22.06 -22.59
CA GLY A 628 -2.67 23.30 -21.88
C GLY A 628 -1.89 23.40 -20.56
N ILE A 629 -0.70 22.82 -20.46
CA ILE A 629 0.23 22.98 -19.35
C ILE A 629 1.07 24.23 -19.60
N ASN A 630 1.14 25.13 -18.60
CA ASN A 630 1.85 26.41 -18.77
C ASN A 630 3.29 26.38 -18.28
N SER A 631 3.61 25.51 -17.33
CA SER A 631 4.95 25.38 -16.75
C SER A 631 5.62 24.15 -17.35
N ILE A 632 6.57 24.37 -18.25
CA ILE A 632 7.21 23.32 -19.04
C ILE A 632 8.72 23.50 -18.93
N TYR A 633 9.44 22.40 -18.74
CA TYR A 633 10.89 22.34 -18.68
C TYR A 633 11.36 21.17 -19.55
N GLY A 634 11.93 21.49 -20.69
CA GLY A 634 12.55 20.55 -21.63
C GLY A 634 14.07 20.52 -21.50
N GLY A 635 14.69 19.52 -22.10
CA GLY A 635 16.16 19.37 -22.11
C GLY A 635 16.76 19.08 -20.74
N CYS A 636 15.96 18.60 -19.78
CA CYS A 636 16.40 18.38 -18.41
C CYS A 636 17.23 17.09 -18.27
N LEU A 637 18.40 17.19 -17.68
CA LEU A 637 19.11 16.04 -17.16
C LEU A 637 18.39 15.50 -15.90
N PRO A 638 18.64 14.26 -15.47
CA PRO A 638 18.02 13.71 -14.26
C PRO A 638 18.19 14.61 -13.02
N GLU A 639 19.36 15.22 -12.86
CA GLU A 639 19.67 16.16 -11.77
C GLU A 639 18.84 17.46 -11.85
N ASP A 640 18.59 17.95 -13.08
CA ASP A 640 17.76 19.13 -13.30
C ASP A 640 16.30 18.86 -12.92
N LYS A 641 15.78 17.65 -13.20
CA LYS A 641 14.45 17.23 -12.78
C LYS A 641 14.32 17.24 -11.25
N ILE A 642 15.32 16.72 -10.53
CA ILE A 642 15.38 16.74 -9.06
C ILE A 642 15.37 18.18 -8.55
N THR A 643 16.21 19.04 -9.12
CA THR A 643 16.29 20.45 -8.72
C THR A 643 14.97 21.18 -8.96
N CYS A 644 14.30 20.89 -10.06
CA CYS A 644 12.98 21.44 -10.37
C CYS A 644 11.94 21.05 -9.31
N VAL A 645 11.86 19.77 -8.96
CA VAL A 645 10.95 19.25 -7.91
C VAL A 645 11.25 19.91 -6.57
N ASN A 646 12.52 19.98 -6.14
CA ASN A 646 12.93 20.60 -4.88
C ASN A 646 12.55 22.08 -4.81
N THR A 647 12.67 22.80 -5.91
CA THR A 647 12.29 24.23 -5.98
C THR A 647 10.78 24.38 -5.76
N VAL A 648 9.98 23.50 -6.34
CA VAL A 648 8.52 23.56 -6.25
C VAL A 648 8.03 23.13 -4.86
N LYS A 649 8.73 22.21 -4.18
CA LYS A 649 8.40 21.75 -2.79
C LYS A 649 8.34 22.90 -1.78
N GLN A 650 9.09 23.97 -1.99
CA GLN A 650 9.05 25.16 -1.12
C GLN A 650 7.65 25.83 -1.08
N ASN A 651 6.82 25.57 -2.10
CA ASN A 651 5.48 26.16 -2.23
C ASN A 651 4.35 25.25 -1.74
N GLY A 652 4.66 24.03 -1.29
CA GLY A 652 3.68 23.06 -0.77
C GLY A 652 3.93 21.65 -1.25
N VAL A 653 3.07 20.72 -0.92
CA VAL A 653 3.19 19.31 -1.24
C VAL A 653 3.21 19.08 -2.75
N VAL A 654 4.23 18.38 -3.22
CA VAL A 654 4.47 18.10 -4.65
C VAL A 654 4.32 16.61 -4.92
N ALA A 655 3.50 16.30 -5.93
CA ALA A 655 3.45 14.97 -6.51
C ALA A 655 4.28 14.92 -7.79
N PHE A 656 5.01 13.83 -8.01
CA PHE A 656 5.65 13.51 -9.27
C PHE A 656 4.98 12.29 -9.90
N VAL A 657 4.71 12.36 -11.19
CA VAL A 657 4.06 11.30 -11.97
C VAL A 657 5.00 10.87 -13.08
N GLY A 658 5.37 9.60 -13.10
CA GLY A 658 6.31 9.04 -14.08
C GLY A 658 6.03 7.56 -14.36
N ASP A 659 6.74 6.98 -15.33
CA ASP A 659 6.70 5.54 -15.64
C ASP A 659 7.65 4.72 -14.74
N GLY A 660 8.53 5.38 -14.02
CA GLY A 660 9.39 4.83 -12.98
C GLY A 660 10.64 4.11 -13.43
N VAL A 661 10.94 3.99 -14.72
CA VAL A 661 12.19 3.35 -15.16
C VAL A 661 13.38 4.31 -14.99
N ASN A 662 13.23 5.54 -15.47
CA ASN A 662 14.28 6.57 -15.44
C ASN A 662 14.10 7.59 -14.33
N ASP A 663 12.91 7.67 -13.72
CA ASP A 663 12.50 8.74 -12.82
C ASP A 663 12.50 8.36 -11.33
N VAL A 664 13.01 7.17 -10.97
CA VAL A 664 13.13 6.69 -9.59
C VAL A 664 13.70 7.75 -8.64
N PRO A 665 14.84 8.41 -8.94
CA PRO A 665 15.40 9.41 -8.04
C PRO A 665 14.49 10.63 -7.87
N VAL A 666 13.80 11.03 -8.94
CA VAL A 666 12.87 12.18 -8.91
C VAL A 666 11.60 11.83 -8.12
N MET A 667 11.06 10.62 -8.29
CA MET A 667 9.92 10.13 -7.53
C MET A 667 10.19 10.12 -6.04
N ARG A 668 11.36 9.60 -5.61
CA ARG A 668 11.77 9.59 -4.20
C ARG A 668 12.00 10.98 -3.63
N THR A 669 12.36 11.95 -4.46
CA THR A 669 12.56 13.34 -4.04
C THR A 669 11.25 14.08 -3.84
N ALA A 670 10.19 13.74 -4.58
CA ALA A 670 8.87 14.33 -4.43
C ALA A 670 8.27 13.97 -3.05
N ASP A 671 7.21 14.67 -2.62
CA ASP A 671 6.49 14.32 -1.40
C ASP A 671 5.60 13.10 -1.62
N ILE A 672 5.15 12.90 -2.87
CA ILE A 672 4.38 11.74 -3.35
C ILE A 672 4.86 11.36 -4.75
N GLY A 673 5.29 10.12 -4.91
CA GLY A 673 5.59 9.51 -6.19
C GLY A 673 4.42 8.69 -6.73
N PHE A 674 3.97 8.97 -7.95
CA PHE A 674 3.00 8.17 -8.69
C PHE A 674 3.70 7.41 -9.80
N ALA A 675 3.57 6.09 -9.82
CA ALA A 675 4.00 5.26 -10.94
C ALA A 675 2.81 4.86 -11.80
N MET A 676 2.95 5.03 -13.12
CA MET A 676 1.92 4.76 -14.13
C MET A 676 2.23 3.46 -14.86
N GLY A 677 1.20 2.59 -15.05
CA GLY A 677 1.30 1.39 -15.90
C GLY A 677 2.39 0.38 -15.51
N SER A 678 2.91 0.46 -14.31
CA SER A 678 4.23 -0.05 -13.93
C SER A 678 4.24 -1.47 -13.37
N LEU A 679 3.20 -2.27 -13.56
CA LEU A 679 3.20 -3.68 -13.11
C LEU A 679 4.36 -4.51 -13.66
N GLY A 680 5.06 -4.01 -14.71
CA GLY A 680 6.26 -4.62 -15.27
C GLY A 680 7.60 -4.02 -14.81
N SER A 681 7.62 -2.86 -14.12
CA SER A 681 8.84 -2.17 -13.68
C SER A 681 9.05 -2.28 -12.18
N ASP A 682 9.97 -3.14 -11.79
CA ASP A 682 10.33 -3.40 -10.41
C ASP A 682 10.82 -2.13 -9.67
N ALA A 683 11.64 -1.34 -10.35
CA ALA A 683 12.19 -0.10 -9.81
C ALA A 683 11.10 0.97 -9.57
N ALA A 684 10.09 1.04 -10.45
CA ALA A 684 8.96 1.95 -10.30
C ALA A 684 8.10 1.58 -9.09
N ILE A 685 7.77 0.28 -8.96
CA ILE A 685 7.00 -0.24 -7.85
C ILE A 685 7.69 0.06 -6.52
N GLU A 686 9.03 -0.10 -6.46
CA GLU A 686 9.79 0.17 -5.24
C GLU A 686 9.86 1.67 -4.91
N ALA A 687 9.94 2.54 -5.91
CA ALA A 687 10.14 3.97 -5.69
C ALA A 687 8.85 4.76 -5.42
N ALA A 688 7.72 4.33 -5.99
CA ALA A 688 6.47 5.08 -5.90
C ALA A 688 5.74 4.84 -4.58
N ASP A 689 5.01 5.86 -4.12
CA ASP A 689 4.10 5.80 -2.98
C ASP A 689 2.68 5.39 -3.41
N VAL A 690 2.34 5.69 -4.66
CA VAL A 690 1.07 5.35 -5.31
C VAL A 690 1.36 4.68 -6.65
N ILE A 691 0.76 3.53 -6.87
CA ILE A 691 0.89 2.78 -8.12
C ILE A 691 -0.47 2.73 -8.79
N ILE A 692 -0.52 3.20 -10.03
CA ILE A 692 -1.69 3.08 -10.89
C ILE A 692 -1.41 1.94 -11.86
N THR A 693 -2.15 0.83 -11.72
CA THR A 693 -1.85 -0.45 -12.38
C THR A 693 -2.12 -0.44 -13.88
N ASP A 694 -2.96 0.46 -14.33
CA ASP A 694 -3.21 0.78 -15.73
C ASP A 694 -2.61 2.15 -16.10
N ASP A 695 -2.63 2.47 -17.36
CA ASP A 695 -2.10 3.74 -17.87
C ASP A 695 -3.09 4.91 -17.83
N ASN A 696 -4.14 4.83 -17.01
CA ASN A 696 -5.22 5.82 -16.97
C ASN A 696 -4.88 7.01 -16.06
N LEU A 697 -4.53 8.13 -16.64
CA LEU A 697 -4.18 9.38 -15.93
C LEU A 697 -5.33 9.99 -15.12
N ASN A 698 -6.59 9.70 -15.45
CA ASN A 698 -7.74 10.18 -14.67
C ASN A 698 -7.79 9.59 -13.26
N LYS A 699 -7.11 8.46 -13.02
CA LYS A 699 -7.00 7.84 -11.70
C LYS A 699 -6.20 8.68 -10.71
N ILE A 700 -5.35 9.60 -11.16
CA ILE A 700 -4.65 10.55 -10.30
C ILE A 700 -5.65 11.46 -9.58
N ASP A 701 -6.58 12.07 -10.35
CA ASP A 701 -7.64 12.90 -9.77
C ASP A 701 -8.55 12.08 -8.83
N THR A 702 -8.90 10.86 -9.24
CA THR A 702 -9.68 9.93 -8.41
C THR A 702 -8.98 9.65 -7.08
N THR A 703 -7.66 9.42 -7.09
CA THR A 703 -6.85 9.19 -5.89
C THR A 703 -6.90 10.39 -4.95
N ILE A 704 -6.66 11.58 -5.49
CA ILE A 704 -6.67 12.83 -4.71
C ILE A 704 -8.05 13.11 -4.11
N GLN A 705 -9.12 12.93 -4.88
CA GLN A 705 -10.49 13.14 -4.41
C GLN A 705 -10.87 12.13 -3.32
N GLN A 706 -10.49 10.86 -3.48
CA GLN A 706 -10.76 9.83 -2.48
C GLN A 706 -9.95 10.08 -1.21
N ALA A 707 -8.69 10.48 -1.30
CA ALA A 707 -7.87 10.86 -0.15
C ALA A 707 -8.53 12.02 0.65
N LYS A 708 -8.96 13.08 -0.04
CA LYS A 708 -9.71 14.19 0.57
C LYS A 708 -11.02 13.72 1.23
N ARG A 709 -11.68 12.72 0.64
CA ARG A 709 -12.92 12.15 1.16
C ARG A 709 -12.68 11.29 2.41
N ILE A 710 -11.59 10.50 2.44
CA ILE A 710 -11.19 9.71 3.60
C ILE A 710 -10.98 10.63 4.80
N ILE A 711 -10.15 11.66 4.66
CA ILE A 711 -9.88 12.63 5.74
C ILE A 711 -11.15 13.36 6.19
N ARG A 712 -12.02 13.74 5.24
CA ARG A 712 -13.28 14.40 5.57
C ARG A 712 -14.18 13.49 6.41
N ILE A 713 -14.32 12.21 6.04
CA ILE A 713 -15.16 11.26 6.78
C ILE A 713 -14.54 10.94 8.14
N ALA A 714 -13.23 10.75 8.23
CA ALA A 714 -12.53 10.58 9.50
C ALA A 714 -12.79 11.78 10.44
N ASN A 715 -12.60 13.00 9.95
CA ASN A 715 -12.87 14.21 10.73
C ASN A 715 -14.35 14.38 11.11
N GLN A 716 -15.29 13.99 10.24
CA GLN A 716 -16.71 13.97 10.57
C GLN A 716 -17.01 13.00 11.71
N ASN A 717 -16.43 11.80 11.67
CA ASN A 717 -16.58 10.80 12.71
C ASN A 717 -16.00 11.29 14.04
N ILE A 718 -14.79 11.89 14.02
CA ILE A 718 -14.16 12.48 15.20
C ILE A 718 -15.07 13.55 15.83
N PHE A 719 -15.48 14.53 15.01
CA PHE A 719 -16.31 15.64 15.51
C PHE A 719 -17.64 15.13 16.07
N PHE A 720 -18.32 14.24 15.34
CA PHE A 720 -19.62 13.70 15.74
C PHE A 720 -19.51 12.88 17.04
N ALA A 721 -18.52 12.00 17.14
CA ALA A 721 -18.29 11.19 18.33
C ALA A 721 -17.97 12.06 19.57
N ILE A 722 -17.07 13.05 19.43
CA ILE A 722 -16.71 13.94 20.54
C ILE A 722 -17.91 14.82 20.95
N ALA A 723 -18.65 15.37 19.99
CA ALA A 723 -19.78 16.26 20.29
C ALA A 723 -20.88 15.52 21.07
N ILE A 724 -21.27 14.31 20.64
CA ILE A 724 -22.27 13.50 21.34
C ILE A 724 -21.77 13.07 22.71
N LYS A 725 -20.49 12.70 22.84
CA LYS A 725 -19.89 12.31 24.13
C LYS A 725 -19.87 13.46 25.12
N VAL A 726 -19.42 14.64 24.72
CA VAL A 726 -19.43 15.81 25.59
C VAL A 726 -20.86 16.15 26.06
N LEU A 727 -21.84 16.10 25.15
CA LEU A 727 -23.23 16.29 25.47
C LEU A 727 -23.72 15.23 26.49
N ALA A 728 -23.46 13.95 26.23
CA ALA A 728 -23.87 12.86 27.10
C ALA A 728 -23.21 12.95 28.49
N LEU A 729 -21.91 13.30 28.57
CA LEU A 729 -21.19 13.50 29.83
C LEU A 729 -21.81 14.63 30.68
N VAL A 730 -22.15 15.74 30.03
CA VAL A 730 -22.82 16.87 30.72
C VAL A 730 -24.21 16.44 31.25
N LEU A 731 -24.99 15.75 30.41
CA LEU A 731 -26.32 15.27 30.82
C LEU A 731 -26.23 14.20 31.94
N GLY A 732 -25.22 13.34 31.90
CA GLY A 732 -24.93 12.35 32.94
C GLY A 732 -24.55 13.02 34.28
N ALA A 733 -23.63 13.98 34.25
CA ALA A 733 -23.22 14.73 35.43
C ALA A 733 -24.38 15.53 36.06
N LEU A 734 -25.28 16.05 35.23
CA LEU A 734 -26.50 16.74 35.70
C LEU A 734 -27.58 15.79 36.23
N GLY A 735 -27.43 14.46 36.02
CA GLY A 735 -28.40 13.44 36.42
C GLY A 735 -29.65 13.37 35.53
N ILE A 736 -29.59 13.93 34.33
CA ILE A 736 -30.65 13.88 33.32
C ILE A 736 -30.56 12.57 32.52
N ALA A 737 -29.35 12.14 32.18
CA ALA A 737 -29.10 10.89 31.47
C ALA A 737 -28.96 9.71 32.48
N ASN A 738 -29.61 8.60 32.17
CA ASN A 738 -29.42 7.32 32.85
C ASN A 738 -28.41 6.44 32.09
N MET A 739 -28.01 5.30 32.66
CA MET A 739 -27.05 4.37 32.04
C MET A 739 -27.51 3.83 30.68
N TRP A 740 -28.82 3.62 30.49
CA TRP A 740 -29.38 3.17 29.20
C TRP A 740 -29.12 4.18 28.08
N MET A 741 -29.39 5.47 28.38
CA MET A 741 -29.11 6.55 27.43
C MET A 741 -27.62 6.67 27.15
N ALA A 742 -26.79 6.43 28.17
CA ALA A 742 -25.34 6.45 28.06
C ALA A 742 -24.83 5.45 27.05
N ILE A 743 -25.20 4.18 27.18
CA ILE A 743 -24.74 3.10 26.29
C ILE A 743 -25.33 3.26 24.89
N PHE A 744 -26.64 3.56 24.81
CA PHE A 744 -27.26 3.79 23.52
C PHE A 744 -26.57 4.92 22.75
N ALA A 745 -26.16 5.99 23.44
CA ALA A 745 -25.41 7.07 22.84
C ALA A 745 -24.01 6.61 22.38
N ASP A 746 -23.29 5.80 23.17
CA ASP A 746 -21.94 5.31 22.82
C ASP A 746 -21.99 4.31 21.66
N THR A 747 -22.73 3.22 21.83
CA THR A 747 -22.90 2.17 20.81
C THR A 747 -23.53 2.69 19.53
N GLY A 748 -24.59 3.52 19.65
CA GLY A 748 -25.26 4.11 18.48
C GLY A 748 -24.34 5.03 17.68
N VAL A 749 -23.50 5.82 18.35
CA VAL A 749 -22.50 6.66 17.69
C VAL A 749 -21.44 5.81 17.00
N ALA A 750 -20.95 4.75 17.66
CA ALA A 750 -19.97 3.84 17.07
C ALA A 750 -20.51 3.21 15.78
N ILE A 751 -21.73 2.67 15.79
CA ILE A 751 -22.38 2.06 14.60
C ILE A 751 -22.54 3.12 13.49
N LEU A 752 -22.98 4.33 13.80
CA LEU A 752 -23.14 5.40 12.80
C LEU A 752 -21.80 5.81 12.18
N CYS A 753 -20.74 5.90 12.98
CA CYS A 753 -19.39 6.19 12.50
C CYS A 753 -18.84 5.08 11.59
N VAL A 754 -19.08 3.81 11.95
CA VAL A 754 -18.71 2.65 11.13
C VAL A 754 -19.45 2.65 9.80
N ILE A 755 -20.77 2.84 9.81
CA ILE A 755 -21.57 2.93 8.57
C ILE A 755 -21.07 4.08 7.68
N ASN A 756 -20.70 5.23 8.29
CA ASN A 756 -20.14 6.34 7.53
C ASN A 756 -18.77 6.00 6.92
N ALA A 757 -17.93 5.25 7.64
CA ALA A 757 -16.61 4.81 7.16
C ALA A 757 -16.73 3.80 5.99
N VAL A 758 -17.62 2.80 6.09
CA VAL A 758 -17.84 1.78 5.05
C VAL A 758 -18.27 2.39 3.70
N ARG A 759 -18.86 3.58 3.69
CA ARG A 759 -19.18 4.31 2.44
C ARG A 759 -17.94 4.64 1.60
N LEU A 760 -16.74 4.57 2.17
CA LEU A 760 -15.47 4.81 1.48
C LEU A 760 -15.06 3.66 0.56
N LEU A 761 -15.55 2.44 0.77
CA LEU A 761 -15.33 1.31 -0.14
C LEU A 761 -15.86 1.60 -1.56
N ARG A 762 -16.88 2.45 -1.68
CA ARG A 762 -17.44 2.84 -2.98
C ARG A 762 -16.84 4.17 -3.43
N ILE A 763 -16.05 4.14 -4.48
CA ILE A 763 -15.60 5.37 -5.15
C ILE A 763 -16.78 5.95 -5.93
N LYS A 764 -17.06 7.23 -5.74
CA LYS A 764 -18.02 7.95 -6.59
C LYS A 764 -17.36 8.17 -7.95
N LYS A 765 -18.00 7.63 -9.00
CA LYS A 765 -17.66 7.98 -10.39
C LYS A 765 -17.94 9.45 -10.66
#